data_b85311de58a88ff9c675577445f434a2
#
_entry.id   b85311de58a88ff9c675577445f434a2
#
_cell.length_a   1.000
_cell.length_b   1.000
_cell.length_c   1.000
_cell.angle_alpha   90.00
_cell.angle_beta   90.00
_cell.angle_gamma   90.00
#
_symmetry.space_group_name_H-M   'P 1'
#
loop_
_entity.id
_entity.type
_entity.pdbx_description
1 polymer ?
#
loop_
_entity_poly.entity_id
_entity_poly.type
_entity_poly.pdbx_seq_one_letter_code
_entity_poly.pdbx_strand_id
1 'polypeptide(L)'
;MLERVKGVLNPLRAGAKLLRSKAITYDFPPNPPLTESFRGRQLYNPETCKSCSLCAKVCPNKAIEMVEREKDGEKVLQPQIDFRKCCFCGLCAEICPTGALQLTNFPFLLTMNNETLVYPPEKLAQVPELEHPEPPKIKGIVSWARSRSLWITFYFTGCCFIEAVPWLSSGFDMERFGLLMAHTPRHADVLIVGGYVTVKTVKRIMQIYSQMPQPKWVIALGNCPMTGGTYWDSYNTIKRIDEYIPVDIWIAGCPPRPEPIGVAVVHAIHAIQNGYTGKEERVGAKKHLKIPEIEEEKVTGAEEGCFIPFGPQHPSSANFHMGLNTVGETVKEAVVYPGYLHRGFEKLMEYRTWVQNIMIVQRINVLDGAPYEIGYCEAVEEIAGIEPPRRAKYLRVIQAELSRIQSHLLNIGLIAGAAGLEAMPRILWGDREKILLLLEHMTGGRVYQIYNTPGGVRRDIKPNFKDLVNETIAYMRKRLELYDKLCFDNGIFQKRTMDIGRFTAETAEEHGIVGPNLRACGVNFDIRKKVPYEAYGDLDFEVPTATEGDAYHRVLCRRLEMEESFRIIEQALDRLPGGSVAEPKMKNGKKLKAFSAIPEGEAIRCVESARGELCFHAVSDGGKNPYRVKVRGPAFESILILLPKLLKNVNIADVPVIYWSMDNAPADHDR
;
A
#
# COMPACT_ATOMS: atom_id res chain seq x y z
N MET A 1 -22.70 -23.49 -42.11
CA MET A 1 -23.85 -22.62 -41.80
C MET A 1 -24.18 -22.60 -40.29
N LEU A 2 -24.30 -23.76 -39.64
CA LEU A 2 -24.59 -23.87 -38.18
C LEU A 2 -23.53 -23.20 -37.28
N GLU A 3 -22.24 -23.26 -37.59
CA GLU A 3 -21.19 -22.59 -36.76
C GLU A 3 -21.23 -21.05 -36.90
N ARG A 4 -21.52 -20.52 -38.08
CA ARG A 4 -21.73 -19.09 -38.28
C ARG A 4 -22.95 -18.55 -37.50
N VAL A 5 -24.03 -19.34 -37.46
CA VAL A 5 -25.24 -19.00 -36.66
C VAL A 5 -24.95 -19.08 -35.16
N LYS A 6 -24.14 -20.04 -34.69
CA LYS A 6 -23.66 -20.08 -33.30
C LYS A 6 -22.79 -18.85 -32.97
N GLY A 7 -21.93 -18.41 -33.87
CA GLY A 7 -21.11 -17.22 -33.72
C GLY A 7 -21.90 -15.93 -33.48
N VAL A 8 -23.08 -15.78 -34.13
CA VAL A 8 -23.99 -14.64 -33.96
C VAL A 8 -24.89 -14.78 -32.72
N LEU A 9 -25.33 -16.01 -32.42
CA LEU A 9 -26.23 -16.26 -31.27
C LEU A 9 -25.52 -16.27 -29.91
N ASN A 10 -24.23 -16.59 -29.86
CA ASN A 10 -23.47 -16.61 -28.61
C ASN A 10 -23.35 -15.22 -27.96
N PRO A 11 -23.01 -14.13 -28.66
CA PRO A 11 -23.03 -12.78 -28.12
C PRO A 11 -24.41 -12.35 -27.59
N LEU A 12 -25.48 -12.69 -28.37
CA LEU A 12 -26.86 -12.37 -27.97
C LEU A 12 -27.29 -13.14 -26.71
N ARG A 13 -26.92 -14.44 -26.59
CA ARG A 13 -27.14 -15.25 -25.38
C ARG A 13 -26.34 -14.74 -24.22
N ALA A 14 -25.10 -14.33 -24.43
CA ALA A 14 -24.26 -13.70 -23.37
C ALA A 14 -24.89 -12.38 -22.93
N GLY A 15 -25.34 -11.51 -23.84
CA GLY A 15 -26.05 -10.29 -23.53
C GLY A 15 -27.35 -10.52 -22.73
N ALA A 16 -28.18 -11.49 -23.16
CA ALA A 16 -29.39 -11.87 -22.45
C ALA A 16 -29.12 -12.45 -21.03
N LYS A 17 -27.99 -13.15 -20.85
CA LYS A 17 -27.54 -13.63 -19.56
C LYS A 17 -27.06 -12.50 -18.67
N LEU A 18 -26.33 -11.52 -19.23
CA LEU A 18 -25.89 -10.31 -18.53
C LEU A 18 -27.08 -9.47 -18.03
N LEU A 19 -28.13 -9.29 -18.84
CA LEU A 19 -29.35 -8.59 -18.45
C LEU A 19 -30.09 -9.24 -17.26
N ARG A 20 -29.88 -10.54 -17.02
CA ARG A 20 -30.45 -11.30 -15.90
C ARG A 20 -29.50 -11.46 -14.71
N SER A 21 -28.23 -11.06 -14.85
CA SER A 21 -27.28 -11.13 -13.76
C SER A 21 -27.50 -9.99 -12.77
N LYS A 22 -27.17 -10.24 -11.49
CA LYS A 22 -27.10 -9.15 -10.50
C LYS A 22 -25.93 -8.23 -10.86
N ALA A 23 -26.09 -6.94 -10.59
CA ALA A 23 -24.98 -5.98 -10.69
C ALA A 23 -23.82 -6.44 -9.81
N ILE A 24 -22.60 -6.40 -10.35
CA ILE A 24 -21.36 -6.70 -9.63
C ILE A 24 -20.70 -5.42 -9.08
N THR A 25 -21.16 -4.25 -9.57
CA THR A 25 -20.73 -2.95 -9.07
C THR A 25 -21.35 -2.65 -7.71
N TYR A 26 -20.61 -1.99 -6.84
CA TYR A 26 -21.11 -1.49 -5.58
C TYR A 26 -22.17 -0.41 -5.82
N ASP A 27 -23.20 -0.35 -4.94
CA ASP A 27 -24.18 0.73 -4.91
C ASP A 27 -23.56 1.97 -4.24
N PHE A 28 -22.64 2.57 -4.96
CA PHE A 28 -21.83 3.70 -4.50
C PHE A 28 -22.12 4.93 -5.38
N PRO A 29 -22.15 6.16 -4.85
CA PRO A 29 -21.82 6.60 -3.49
C PRO A 29 -22.88 6.41 -2.40
N PRO A 30 -24.18 6.06 -2.67
CA PRO A 30 -25.19 6.05 -1.61
C PRO A 30 -24.88 5.05 -0.49
N ASN A 31 -24.42 3.83 -0.84
CA ASN A 31 -24.17 2.75 0.10
C ASN A 31 -22.73 2.24 0.03
N PRO A 32 -21.76 2.93 0.66
CA PRO A 32 -20.37 2.49 0.64
C PRO A 32 -20.20 1.16 1.40
N PRO A 33 -19.39 0.21 0.91
CA PRO A 33 -19.17 -1.08 1.55
C PRO A 33 -18.22 -0.96 2.76
N LEU A 34 -18.65 -0.24 3.81
CA LEU A 34 -17.85 -0.05 5.01
C LEU A 34 -18.02 -1.22 5.98
N THR A 35 -16.94 -1.61 6.64
CA THR A 35 -16.96 -2.57 7.74
C THR A 35 -17.01 -1.86 9.09
N GLU A 36 -17.59 -2.50 10.10
CA GLU A 36 -17.59 -1.97 11.47
C GLU A 36 -16.20 -1.93 12.11
N SER A 37 -15.28 -2.74 11.60
CA SER A 37 -13.93 -2.89 12.16
C SER A 37 -12.97 -1.81 11.70
N PHE A 38 -13.29 -1.03 10.68
CA PHE A 38 -12.40 -0.03 10.10
C PHE A 38 -11.98 1.03 11.12
N ARG A 39 -10.70 1.41 11.08
CA ARG A 39 -10.15 2.49 11.91
C ARG A 39 -10.26 3.83 11.17
N GLY A 40 -11.42 4.45 11.25
CA GLY A 40 -11.67 5.77 10.65
C GLY A 40 -11.38 6.93 11.61
N ARG A 41 -12.11 8.00 11.45
CA ARG A 41 -12.00 9.24 12.22
C ARG A 41 -12.24 9.02 13.71
N GLN A 42 -11.49 9.75 14.56
CA GLN A 42 -11.75 9.77 16.01
C GLN A 42 -13.05 10.52 16.34
N LEU A 43 -13.77 9.98 17.32
CA LEU A 43 -14.84 10.63 18.04
C LEU A 43 -14.35 10.96 19.45
N TYR A 44 -14.67 12.16 19.93
CA TYR A 44 -14.22 12.68 21.22
C TYR A 44 -15.41 12.90 22.16
N ASN A 45 -15.30 12.39 23.39
CA ASN A 45 -16.24 12.67 24.44
C ASN A 45 -15.62 13.65 25.46
N PRO A 46 -16.05 14.92 25.52
CA PRO A 46 -15.51 15.92 26.42
C PRO A 46 -15.85 15.63 27.90
N GLU A 47 -16.94 14.90 28.19
CA GLU A 47 -17.38 14.64 29.56
C GLU A 47 -16.44 13.66 30.27
N THR A 48 -15.88 12.70 29.56
CA THR A 48 -15.00 11.67 30.13
C THR A 48 -13.51 12.05 30.06
N CYS A 49 -13.17 13.15 29.40
CA CYS A 49 -11.78 13.57 29.23
C CYS A 49 -11.17 14.13 30.54
N LYS A 50 -10.00 13.61 30.93
CA LYS A 50 -9.23 14.05 32.12
C LYS A 50 -8.10 15.02 31.80
N SER A 51 -8.02 15.60 30.61
CA SER A 51 -6.97 16.56 30.20
C SER A 51 -5.52 16.07 30.40
N CYS A 52 -5.30 14.75 30.41
CA CYS A 52 -4.00 14.13 30.79
C CYS A 52 -2.92 14.20 29.68
N SER A 53 -3.25 14.66 28.49
CA SER A 53 -2.35 14.83 27.33
C SER A 53 -1.66 13.54 26.83
N LEU A 54 -2.04 12.35 27.28
CA LEU A 54 -1.44 11.08 26.84
C LEU A 54 -1.66 10.83 25.35
N CYS A 55 -2.82 11.19 24.83
CA CYS A 55 -3.16 11.05 23.40
C CYS A 55 -2.22 11.87 22.50
N ALA A 56 -1.85 13.09 22.91
CA ALA A 56 -0.91 13.93 22.17
C ALA A 56 0.52 13.37 22.26
N LYS A 57 0.94 12.93 23.44
CA LYS A 57 2.30 12.39 23.68
C LYS A 57 2.55 11.10 22.90
N VAL A 58 1.56 10.19 22.80
CA VAL A 58 1.71 8.90 22.12
C VAL A 58 1.66 9.04 20.60
N CYS A 59 1.13 10.15 20.07
CA CYS A 59 0.92 10.32 18.63
C CYS A 59 2.26 10.34 17.87
N PRO A 60 2.56 9.35 17.00
CA PRO A 60 3.83 9.28 16.28
C PRO A 60 4.01 10.41 15.27
N ASN A 61 2.91 10.95 14.76
CA ASN A 61 2.89 11.99 13.74
C ASN A 61 2.64 13.40 14.30
N LYS A 62 2.57 13.55 15.64
CA LYS A 62 2.23 14.84 16.29
C LYS A 62 0.96 15.47 15.68
N ALA A 63 -0.05 14.64 15.40
CA ALA A 63 -1.32 15.07 14.84
C ALA A 63 -2.29 15.63 15.90
N ILE A 64 -2.00 15.46 17.18
CA ILE A 64 -2.87 15.87 18.30
C ILE A 64 -2.18 16.99 19.07
N GLU A 65 -2.85 18.12 19.16
CA GLU A 65 -2.46 19.26 19.98
C GLU A 65 -3.48 19.46 21.11
N MET A 66 -3.01 19.80 22.29
CA MET A 66 -3.88 20.09 23.42
C MET A 66 -4.16 21.59 23.45
N VAL A 67 -5.43 21.96 23.29
CA VAL A 67 -5.87 23.36 23.26
C VAL A 67 -6.66 23.70 24.52
N GLU A 68 -6.49 24.93 25.03
CA GLU A 68 -7.27 25.41 26.18
C GLU A 68 -8.73 25.65 25.74
N ARG A 69 -9.66 25.19 26.55
CA ARG A 69 -11.10 25.44 26.45
C ARG A 69 -11.66 25.74 27.84
N GLU A 70 -12.74 26.49 27.87
CA GLU A 70 -13.48 26.74 29.10
C GLU A 70 -14.54 25.63 29.26
N LYS A 71 -14.55 25.01 30.43
CA LYS A 71 -15.57 24.04 30.85
C LYS A 71 -15.95 24.36 32.31
N ASP A 72 -17.23 24.59 32.56
CA ASP A 72 -17.76 24.90 33.88
C ASP A 72 -17.05 26.06 34.61
N GLY A 73 -16.54 27.05 33.83
CA GLY A 73 -15.78 28.20 34.34
C GLY A 73 -14.29 27.91 34.62
N GLU A 74 -13.80 26.69 34.35
CA GLU A 74 -12.39 26.32 34.49
C GLU A 74 -11.72 26.13 33.12
N LYS A 75 -10.44 26.48 33.04
CA LYS A 75 -9.62 26.20 31.85
C LYS A 75 -9.17 24.76 31.85
N VAL A 76 -9.59 24.00 30.83
CA VAL A 76 -9.23 22.59 30.63
C VAL A 76 -8.52 22.39 29.30
N LEU A 77 -7.60 21.46 29.25
CA LEU A 77 -6.91 21.06 28.01
C LEU A 77 -7.70 19.98 27.28
N GLN A 78 -8.03 20.23 26.01
CA GLN A 78 -8.78 19.28 25.18
C GLN A 78 -8.04 19.00 23.87
N PRO A 79 -8.19 17.80 23.28
CA PRO A 79 -7.49 17.43 22.06
C PRO A 79 -8.09 18.09 20.81
N GLN A 80 -7.25 18.74 20.03
CA GLN A 80 -7.48 19.13 18.64
C GLN A 80 -6.73 18.16 17.74
N ILE A 81 -7.34 17.68 16.66
CA ILE A 81 -6.71 16.70 15.76
C ILE A 81 -6.54 17.29 14.36
N ASP A 82 -5.30 17.31 13.88
CA ASP A 82 -4.97 17.61 12.50
C ASP A 82 -5.00 16.32 11.66
N PHE A 83 -6.11 16.09 10.95
CA PHE A 83 -6.28 14.91 10.11
C PHE A 83 -5.35 14.88 8.91
N ARG A 84 -4.73 15.99 8.54
CA ARG A 84 -3.67 16.04 7.50
C ARG A 84 -2.40 15.29 7.92
N LYS A 85 -2.21 15.07 9.24
CA LYS A 85 -1.06 14.36 9.83
C LYS A 85 -1.41 12.98 10.37
N CYS A 86 -2.69 12.72 10.69
CA CYS A 86 -3.12 11.50 11.37
C CYS A 86 -2.87 10.25 10.53
N CYS A 87 -2.15 9.25 11.06
CA CYS A 87 -1.94 7.96 10.36
C CYS A 87 -2.98 6.89 10.73
N PHE A 88 -4.05 7.25 11.42
CA PHE A 88 -5.16 6.37 11.81
C PHE A 88 -4.72 5.09 12.53
N CYS A 89 -3.62 5.18 13.30
CA CYS A 89 -3.05 4.04 14.01
C CYS A 89 -3.84 3.58 15.24
N GLY A 90 -4.66 4.45 15.83
CA GLY A 90 -5.48 4.15 17.00
C GLY A 90 -4.77 4.21 18.35
N LEU A 91 -3.47 4.48 18.42
CA LEU A 91 -2.71 4.54 19.67
C LEU A 91 -3.29 5.57 20.66
N CYS A 92 -3.84 6.69 20.17
CA CYS A 92 -4.46 7.72 21.00
C CYS A 92 -5.74 7.23 21.71
N ALA A 93 -6.51 6.36 21.06
CA ALA A 93 -7.69 5.74 21.64
C ALA A 93 -7.31 4.66 22.68
N GLU A 94 -6.31 3.83 22.36
CA GLU A 94 -5.86 2.74 23.25
C GLU A 94 -5.19 3.25 24.53
N ILE A 95 -4.43 4.35 24.46
CA ILE A 95 -3.76 4.90 25.64
C ILE A 95 -4.70 5.72 26.52
N CYS A 96 -5.89 6.09 26.03
CA CYS A 96 -6.82 6.93 26.76
C CYS A 96 -7.41 6.16 27.96
N PRO A 97 -7.15 6.57 29.21
CA PRO A 97 -7.54 5.81 30.40
C PRO A 97 -9.05 5.83 30.64
N THR A 98 -9.78 6.77 30.04
CA THR A 98 -11.22 6.95 30.21
C THR A 98 -12.03 6.63 28.95
N GLY A 99 -11.34 6.25 27.85
CA GLY A 99 -12.00 6.02 26.56
C GLY A 99 -12.61 7.29 25.95
N ALA A 100 -12.15 8.48 26.34
CA ALA A 100 -12.66 9.75 25.81
C ALA A 100 -12.40 9.92 24.30
N LEU A 101 -11.36 9.28 23.74
CA LEU A 101 -11.14 9.17 22.31
C LEU A 101 -11.44 7.75 21.85
N GLN A 102 -12.29 7.62 20.84
CA GLN A 102 -12.65 6.34 20.22
C GLN A 102 -12.51 6.46 18.71
N LEU A 103 -12.23 5.34 18.03
CA LEU A 103 -12.24 5.29 16.57
C LEU A 103 -13.64 4.95 16.08
N THR A 104 -14.09 5.67 15.08
CA THR A 104 -15.29 5.31 14.30
C THR A 104 -14.87 4.56 13.04
N ASN A 105 -15.84 4.03 12.31
CA ASN A 105 -15.60 3.46 10.98
C ASN A 105 -15.74 4.49 9.83
N PHE A 106 -15.78 5.78 10.13
CA PHE A 106 -16.02 6.85 9.17
C PHE A 106 -14.73 7.26 8.43
N PRO A 107 -14.61 7.02 7.11
CA PRO A 107 -13.40 7.30 6.33
C PRO A 107 -13.42 8.63 5.58
N PHE A 108 -14.55 9.34 5.51
CA PHE A 108 -14.75 10.47 4.61
C PHE A 108 -14.19 11.77 5.18
N LEU A 109 -12.94 12.06 4.85
CA LEU A 109 -12.23 13.28 5.22
C LEU A 109 -11.69 13.94 3.95
N LEU A 110 -12.55 14.69 3.27
CA LEU A 110 -12.24 15.35 2.00
C LEU A 110 -12.72 16.79 2.00
N THR A 111 -12.04 17.66 1.28
CA THR A 111 -12.33 19.10 1.24
C THR A 111 -11.64 19.80 0.09
N MET A 112 -12.15 20.97 -0.33
CA MET A 112 -11.46 21.91 -1.21
C MET A 112 -10.55 22.90 -0.45
N ASN A 113 -10.66 22.96 0.89
CA ASN A 113 -9.81 23.78 1.76
C ASN A 113 -9.18 22.90 2.85
N ASN A 114 -7.88 22.61 2.74
CA ASN A 114 -7.16 21.69 3.62
C ASN A 114 -7.13 22.14 5.11
N GLU A 115 -7.30 23.42 5.41
CA GLU A 115 -7.32 23.92 6.80
C GLU A 115 -8.55 23.40 7.56
N THR A 116 -9.64 23.10 6.87
CA THR A 116 -10.86 22.55 7.49
C THR A 116 -10.69 21.10 8.00
N LEU A 117 -9.55 20.44 7.67
CA LEU A 117 -9.18 19.12 8.19
C LEU A 117 -8.51 19.16 9.58
N VAL A 118 -8.32 20.37 10.14
CA VAL A 118 -7.95 20.54 11.55
C VAL A 118 -9.25 20.61 12.35
N TYR A 119 -9.51 19.56 13.14
CA TYR A 119 -10.76 19.44 13.90
C TYR A 119 -10.56 19.87 15.35
N PRO A 120 -11.18 20.99 15.77
CA PRO A 120 -11.19 21.39 17.18
C PRO A 120 -12.05 20.39 18.01
N PRO A 121 -11.95 20.44 19.35
CA PRO A 121 -12.67 19.53 20.24
C PRO A 121 -14.18 19.44 19.97
N GLU A 122 -14.79 20.58 19.68
CA GLU A 122 -16.25 20.69 19.43
C GLU A 122 -16.66 19.92 18.17
N LYS A 123 -15.86 19.98 17.10
CA LYS A 123 -16.08 19.24 15.85
C LYS A 123 -15.77 17.76 16.02
N LEU A 124 -14.80 17.41 16.86
CA LEU A 124 -14.47 16.01 17.18
C LEU A 124 -15.57 15.31 17.98
N ALA A 125 -16.32 16.05 18.78
CA ALA A 125 -17.44 15.53 19.58
C ALA A 125 -18.69 15.22 18.75
N GLN A 126 -18.79 15.73 17.53
CA GLN A 126 -19.91 15.47 16.64
C GLN A 126 -19.79 14.07 16.01
N VAL A 127 -20.90 13.34 15.98
CA VAL A 127 -20.96 12.08 15.23
C VAL A 127 -20.74 12.37 13.75
N PRO A 128 -19.83 11.64 13.09
CA PRO A 128 -19.55 11.91 11.68
C PRO A 128 -20.70 11.44 10.79
N GLU A 129 -21.10 12.29 9.86
CA GLU A 129 -22.08 11.98 8.83
C GLU A 129 -21.49 12.21 7.44
N LEU A 130 -21.91 11.43 6.45
CA LEU A 130 -21.53 11.63 5.07
C LEU A 130 -22.43 12.70 4.45
N GLU A 131 -21.85 13.86 4.17
CA GLU A 131 -22.53 14.88 3.38
C GLU A 131 -22.52 14.46 1.91
N HIS A 132 -23.68 14.15 1.37
CA HIS A 132 -23.84 13.92 -0.06
C HIS A 132 -23.88 15.27 -0.78
N PRO A 133 -23.00 15.46 -1.79
CA PRO A 133 -23.05 16.69 -2.56
C PRO A 133 -24.38 16.80 -3.29
N GLU A 134 -25.04 17.97 -3.20
CA GLU A 134 -26.27 18.23 -3.98
C GLU A 134 -26.01 18.04 -5.48
N PRO A 135 -26.98 17.45 -6.21
CA PRO A 135 -26.86 17.31 -7.65
C PRO A 135 -26.68 18.70 -8.31
N PRO A 136 -25.70 18.89 -9.19
CA PRO A 136 -25.39 20.20 -9.74
C PRO A 136 -26.46 20.67 -10.72
N LYS A 137 -26.65 21.98 -10.77
CA LYS A 137 -27.34 22.66 -11.88
C LYS A 137 -26.39 22.76 -13.05
N ILE A 138 -26.62 22.00 -14.11
CA ILE A 138 -25.77 21.96 -15.30
C ILE A 138 -25.72 23.35 -15.97
N LYS A 139 -24.56 24.00 -15.98
CA LYS A 139 -24.34 25.30 -16.59
C LYS A 139 -23.86 25.23 -18.05
N GLY A 140 -24.58 24.46 -18.89
CA GLY A 140 -24.32 24.40 -20.31
C GLY A 140 -23.70 23.08 -20.81
N ILE A 141 -23.76 22.88 -22.12
CA ILE A 141 -23.39 21.62 -22.77
C ILE A 141 -21.90 21.30 -22.66
N VAL A 142 -21.03 22.31 -22.64
CA VAL A 142 -19.58 22.13 -22.52
C VAL A 142 -19.20 21.62 -21.13
N SER A 143 -19.77 22.21 -20.08
CA SER A 143 -19.53 21.75 -18.70
C SER A 143 -20.09 20.34 -18.45
N TRP A 144 -21.25 20.05 -19.05
CA TRP A 144 -21.84 18.71 -19.02
C TRP A 144 -20.94 17.68 -19.71
N ALA A 145 -20.50 17.94 -20.94
CA ALA A 145 -19.66 17.02 -21.69
C ALA A 145 -18.31 16.79 -21.00
N ARG A 146 -17.66 17.86 -20.53
CA ARG A 146 -16.38 17.78 -19.84
C ARG A 146 -16.47 16.97 -18.54
N SER A 147 -17.54 17.14 -17.76
CA SER A 147 -17.73 16.38 -16.51
C SER A 147 -18.01 14.89 -16.73
N ARG A 148 -18.32 14.45 -17.96
CA ARG A 148 -18.57 13.06 -18.34
C ARG A 148 -17.41 12.40 -19.10
N SER A 149 -16.30 13.11 -19.28
CA SER A 149 -15.13 12.64 -19.99
C SER A 149 -13.89 13.28 -19.38
N LEU A 150 -13.56 12.87 -18.12
CA LEU A 150 -12.38 13.33 -17.41
C LEU A 150 -11.25 12.32 -17.60
N TRP A 151 -10.17 12.77 -18.19
CA TRP A 151 -8.96 11.98 -18.35
C TRP A 151 -8.05 12.18 -17.14
N ILE A 152 -7.75 11.08 -16.44
CA ILE A 152 -7.00 11.10 -15.19
C ILE A 152 -5.59 10.55 -15.40
N THR A 153 -4.59 11.30 -14.94
CA THR A 153 -3.23 10.79 -14.77
C THR A 153 -2.91 10.68 -13.28
N PHE A 154 -2.17 9.64 -12.91
CA PHE A 154 -1.78 9.37 -11.53
C PHE A 154 -0.28 9.57 -11.35
N TYR A 155 0.10 10.12 -10.21
CA TYR A 155 1.47 10.05 -9.72
C TYR A 155 1.47 9.54 -8.27
N PHE A 156 1.72 8.25 -8.12
CA PHE A 156 1.68 7.58 -6.83
C PHE A 156 3.06 7.11 -6.41
N THR A 157 3.51 7.53 -5.23
CA THR A 157 4.80 7.19 -4.66
C THR A 157 4.70 6.21 -3.47
N GLY A 158 3.51 5.67 -3.20
CA GLY A 158 3.32 4.80 -2.03
C GLY A 158 1.94 4.17 -1.95
N CYS A 159 1.51 3.92 -0.72
CA CYS A 159 0.30 3.14 -0.38
C CYS A 159 -1.02 3.65 -0.98
N CYS A 160 -1.12 4.94 -1.32
CA CYS A 160 -2.33 5.49 -1.93
C CYS A 160 -2.66 4.82 -3.28
N PHE A 161 -1.64 4.31 -4.00
CA PHE A 161 -1.85 3.50 -5.20
C PHE A 161 -2.69 2.26 -4.91
N ILE A 162 -2.42 1.58 -3.81
CA ILE A 162 -3.08 0.33 -3.42
C ILE A 162 -4.58 0.51 -3.19
N GLU A 163 -5.00 1.66 -2.67
CA GLU A 163 -6.41 2.01 -2.47
C GLU A 163 -7.05 2.71 -3.69
N ALA A 164 -6.24 3.15 -4.65
CA ALA A 164 -6.73 3.61 -5.95
C ALA A 164 -6.96 2.46 -6.93
N VAL A 165 -6.24 1.32 -6.79
CA VAL A 165 -6.37 0.14 -7.66
C VAL A 165 -7.81 -0.42 -7.73
N PRO A 166 -8.59 -0.51 -6.65
CA PRO A 166 -9.99 -0.96 -6.70
C PRO A 166 -10.87 -0.17 -7.67
N TRP A 167 -10.54 1.10 -7.93
CA TRP A 167 -11.26 1.94 -8.90
C TRP A 167 -11.14 1.46 -10.34
N LEU A 168 -10.08 0.69 -10.65
CA LEU A 168 -9.87 0.04 -11.95
C LEU A 168 -10.61 -1.31 -12.03
N SER A 169 -11.13 -1.84 -10.91
CA SER A 169 -11.84 -3.11 -10.85
C SER A 169 -13.34 -2.94 -11.10
N SER A 170 -14.03 -4.05 -11.36
CA SER A 170 -15.46 -4.07 -11.63
C SER A 170 -16.34 -3.62 -10.47
N GLY A 171 -15.85 -3.65 -9.23
CA GLY A 171 -16.63 -3.26 -8.05
C GLY A 171 -16.94 -1.76 -8.03
N PHE A 172 -15.91 -0.91 -8.16
CA PHE A 172 -16.08 0.54 -8.19
C PHE A 172 -16.33 1.07 -9.60
N ASP A 173 -15.66 0.52 -10.62
CA ASP A 173 -15.87 0.85 -12.04
C ASP A 173 -15.85 2.36 -12.31
N MET A 174 -14.66 2.95 -12.27
CA MET A 174 -14.49 4.41 -12.45
C MET A 174 -15.01 4.91 -13.80
N GLU A 175 -15.02 4.06 -14.83
CA GLU A 175 -15.45 4.43 -16.19
C GLU A 175 -16.95 4.83 -16.22
N ARG A 176 -17.79 4.24 -15.35
CA ARG A 176 -19.22 4.62 -15.25
C ARG A 176 -19.43 6.06 -14.76
N PHE A 177 -18.44 6.66 -14.09
CA PHE A 177 -18.46 8.07 -13.69
C PHE A 177 -17.88 9.00 -14.76
N GLY A 178 -17.48 8.47 -15.91
CA GLY A 178 -16.86 9.23 -16.98
C GLY A 178 -15.36 9.48 -16.78
N LEU A 179 -14.69 8.64 -15.97
CA LEU A 179 -13.27 8.75 -15.68
C LEU A 179 -12.49 7.78 -16.56
N LEU A 180 -11.54 8.28 -17.32
CA LEU A 180 -10.70 7.53 -18.23
C LEU A 180 -9.22 7.69 -17.85
N MET A 181 -8.44 6.62 -18.01
CA MET A 181 -7.00 6.66 -17.77
C MET A 181 -6.27 7.40 -18.90
N ALA A 182 -5.54 8.46 -18.56
CA ALA A 182 -4.64 9.15 -19.47
C ALA A 182 -3.22 8.59 -19.31
N HIS A 183 -2.70 8.01 -20.38
CA HIS A 183 -1.32 7.47 -20.39
C HIS A 183 -0.25 8.56 -20.58
N THR A 184 -0.66 9.78 -20.90
CA THR A 184 0.22 10.94 -21.04
C THR A 184 -0.38 12.17 -20.39
N PRO A 185 0.43 13.00 -19.71
CA PRO A 185 -0.03 14.26 -19.12
C PRO A 185 -0.69 15.21 -20.13
N ARG A 186 -0.28 15.14 -21.39
CA ARG A 186 -0.78 16.03 -22.46
C ARG A 186 -2.26 15.81 -22.83
N HIS A 187 -2.84 14.68 -22.42
CA HIS A 187 -4.25 14.36 -22.57
C HIS A 187 -5.02 14.33 -21.27
N ALA A 188 -4.35 14.64 -20.12
CA ALA A 188 -4.97 14.54 -18.82
C ALA A 188 -5.63 15.85 -18.39
N ASP A 189 -6.85 15.73 -17.87
CA ASP A 189 -7.61 16.81 -17.24
C ASP A 189 -7.35 16.87 -15.73
N VAL A 190 -7.17 15.70 -15.10
CA VAL A 190 -7.02 15.56 -13.65
C VAL A 190 -5.69 14.87 -13.33
N LEU A 191 -4.90 15.49 -12.44
CA LEU A 191 -3.72 14.88 -11.83
C LEU A 191 -4.04 14.46 -10.40
N ILE A 192 -3.90 13.17 -10.08
CA ILE A 192 -3.99 12.68 -8.71
C ILE A 192 -2.59 12.40 -8.18
N VAL A 193 -2.19 13.14 -7.14
CA VAL A 193 -0.89 12.97 -6.47
C VAL A 193 -1.11 12.27 -5.14
N GLY A 194 -0.52 11.08 -4.96
CA GLY A 194 -0.66 10.30 -3.74
C GLY A 194 0.64 9.66 -3.27
N GLY A 195 0.76 9.46 -1.95
CA GLY A 195 1.97 8.95 -1.32
C GLY A 195 2.96 10.03 -0.93
N TYR A 196 4.10 9.65 -0.38
CA TYR A 196 5.13 10.60 0.06
C TYR A 196 5.90 11.18 -1.13
N VAL A 197 6.04 12.50 -1.12
CA VAL A 197 6.74 13.24 -2.18
C VAL A 197 8.17 13.50 -1.74
N THR A 198 9.15 12.94 -2.45
CA THR A 198 10.57 13.18 -2.20
C THR A 198 11.08 14.39 -2.99
N VAL A 199 12.27 14.87 -2.64
CA VAL A 199 12.95 15.94 -3.38
C VAL A 199 13.16 15.56 -4.86
N LYS A 200 13.42 14.28 -5.16
CA LYS A 200 13.54 13.78 -6.53
C LYS A 200 12.19 13.77 -7.26
N THR A 201 11.11 13.34 -6.58
CA THR A 201 9.79 13.14 -7.22
C THR A 201 9.04 14.44 -7.44
N VAL A 202 9.24 15.49 -6.61
CA VAL A 202 8.54 16.78 -6.78
C VAL A 202 8.82 17.42 -8.13
N LYS A 203 10.06 17.31 -8.64
CA LYS A 203 10.43 17.82 -9.97
C LYS A 203 9.59 17.17 -11.07
N ARG A 204 9.37 15.86 -10.99
CA ARG A 204 8.56 15.11 -11.95
C ARG A 204 7.09 15.49 -11.86
N ILE A 205 6.57 15.69 -10.65
CA ILE A 205 5.18 16.16 -10.45
C ILE A 205 4.98 17.54 -11.10
N MET A 206 5.91 18.48 -10.89
CA MET A 206 5.85 19.81 -11.51
C MET A 206 5.93 19.72 -13.04
N GLN A 207 6.76 18.82 -13.58
CA GLN A 207 6.89 18.59 -15.02
C GLN A 207 5.59 18.01 -15.60
N ILE A 208 4.96 17.03 -14.94
CA ILE A 208 3.65 16.49 -15.33
C ILE A 208 2.61 17.60 -15.36
N TYR A 209 2.49 18.35 -14.27
CA TYR A 209 1.53 19.45 -14.16
C TYR A 209 1.72 20.49 -15.26
N SER A 210 2.97 20.85 -15.60
CA SER A 210 3.26 21.82 -16.66
C SER A 210 2.86 21.34 -18.06
N GLN A 211 2.87 20.03 -18.31
CA GLN A 211 2.51 19.43 -19.60
C GLN A 211 0.99 19.26 -19.78
N MET A 212 0.20 19.32 -18.72
CA MET A 212 -1.25 19.20 -18.78
C MET A 212 -1.88 20.42 -19.43
N PRO A 213 -2.88 20.25 -20.32
CA PRO A 213 -3.63 21.37 -20.92
C PRO A 213 -4.55 22.05 -19.90
N GLN A 214 -4.98 23.25 -20.19
CA GLN A 214 -6.02 23.94 -19.43
C GLN A 214 -7.43 23.65 -19.99
N PRO A 215 -8.47 23.59 -19.15
CA PRO A 215 -8.46 23.63 -17.69
C PRO A 215 -8.02 22.29 -17.09
N LYS A 216 -7.34 22.34 -15.95
CA LYS A 216 -6.81 21.16 -15.28
C LYS A 216 -7.05 21.23 -13.76
N TRP A 217 -7.15 20.04 -13.15
CA TRP A 217 -7.45 19.88 -11.72
C TRP A 217 -6.43 18.98 -11.04
N VAL A 218 -6.17 19.25 -9.77
CA VAL A 218 -5.24 18.46 -8.97
C VAL A 218 -5.94 17.96 -7.72
N ILE A 219 -5.85 16.65 -7.47
CA ILE A 219 -6.34 15.98 -6.27
C ILE A 219 -5.12 15.48 -5.46
N ALA A 220 -4.97 15.95 -4.23
CA ALA A 220 -3.98 15.42 -3.29
C ALA A 220 -4.58 14.27 -2.49
N LEU A 221 -4.03 13.06 -2.67
CA LEU A 221 -4.53 11.84 -2.06
C LEU A 221 -3.63 11.38 -0.92
N GLY A 222 -4.21 11.32 0.28
CA GLY A 222 -3.52 10.92 1.49
C GLY A 222 -2.73 12.04 2.17
N ASN A 223 -2.26 11.78 3.37
CA ASN A 223 -1.65 12.79 4.24
C ASN A 223 -0.22 13.18 3.82
N CYS A 224 0.45 12.32 3.08
CA CYS A 224 1.84 12.58 2.68
C CYS A 224 2.01 13.83 1.80
N PRO A 225 1.21 14.08 0.74
CA PRO A 225 1.31 15.30 -0.03
C PRO A 225 0.81 16.55 0.74
N MET A 226 0.08 16.38 1.86
CA MET A 226 -0.47 17.48 2.66
C MET A 226 0.51 18.04 3.69
N THR A 227 1.24 17.14 4.39
CA THR A 227 2.10 17.51 5.53
C THR A 227 3.35 16.61 5.68
N GLY A 228 3.64 15.76 4.69
CA GLY A 228 4.64 14.69 4.79
C GLY A 228 4.11 13.43 5.48
N GLY A 229 2.90 13.43 6.05
CA GLY A 229 2.27 12.27 6.68
C GLY A 229 3.13 11.64 7.76
N THR A 230 3.35 10.34 7.71
CA THR A 230 4.20 9.58 8.65
C THR A 230 5.68 9.99 8.56
N TYR A 231 6.10 10.57 7.43
CA TYR A 231 7.47 11.03 7.16
C TYR A 231 7.62 12.57 7.30
N TRP A 232 6.78 13.19 8.12
CA TRP A 232 6.75 14.64 8.33
C TRP A 232 8.09 15.23 8.79
N ASP A 233 8.93 14.45 9.44
CA ASP A 233 10.26 14.79 9.94
C ASP A 233 11.41 14.22 9.11
N SER A 234 11.13 13.54 7.99
CA SER A 234 12.16 13.07 7.07
C SER A 234 12.87 14.24 6.37
N TYR A 235 14.17 14.11 6.22
CA TYR A 235 15.02 15.10 5.53
C TYR A 235 14.82 15.13 4.02
N ASN A 236 14.28 14.06 3.42
CA ASN A 236 14.14 13.90 1.96
C ASN A 236 12.69 14.01 1.47
N THR A 237 11.71 14.32 2.33
CA THR A 237 10.31 14.44 1.92
C THR A 237 9.83 15.89 1.90
N ILE A 238 9.06 16.22 0.85
CA ILE A 238 8.33 17.49 0.75
C ILE A 238 7.15 17.43 1.74
N LYS A 239 6.89 18.55 2.42
CA LYS A 239 5.84 18.63 3.44
C LYS A 239 4.51 19.11 2.90
N ARG A 240 4.52 19.95 1.85
CA ARG A 240 3.31 20.55 1.27
C ARG A 240 3.46 20.61 -0.25
N ILE A 241 2.62 19.86 -0.94
CA ILE A 241 2.65 19.83 -2.43
C ILE A 241 2.07 21.14 -3.01
N ASP A 242 1.17 21.81 -2.29
CA ASP A 242 0.55 23.08 -2.72
C ASP A 242 1.53 24.27 -2.75
N GLU A 243 2.72 24.12 -2.22
CA GLU A 243 3.82 25.05 -2.43
C GLU A 243 4.43 24.96 -3.85
N TYR A 244 4.21 23.84 -4.56
CA TYR A 244 4.80 23.54 -5.87
C TYR A 244 3.79 23.58 -7.02
N ILE A 245 2.58 23.07 -6.79
CA ILE A 245 1.48 23.05 -7.77
C ILE A 245 0.16 23.42 -7.06
N PRO A 246 -0.81 24.07 -7.75
CA PRO A 246 -2.15 24.28 -7.18
C PRO A 246 -2.83 22.95 -6.88
N VAL A 247 -3.60 22.89 -5.79
CA VAL A 247 -4.38 21.70 -5.40
C VAL A 247 -5.83 22.08 -5.19
N ASP A 248 -6.74 21.38 -5.86
CA ASP A 248 -8.18 21.65 -5.85
C ASP A 248 -8.90 20.90 -4.74
N ILE A 249 -8.60 19.59 -4.62
CA ILE A 249 -9.27 18.70 -3.65
C ILE A 249 -8.23 17.97 -2.82
N TRP A 250 -8.52 17.84 -1.53
CA TRP A 250 -7.71 17.19 -0.52
C TRP A 250 -8.49 16.00 0.06
N ILE A 251 -7.88 14.81 0.08
CA ILE A 251 -8.47 13.61 0.64
C ILE A 251 -7.54 13.08 1.73
N ALA A 252 -7.89 13.30 3.00
CA ALA A 252 -7.09 12.85 4.13
C ALA A 252 -7.29 11.35 4.39
N GLY A 253 -6.20 10.68 4.79
CA GLY A 253 -6.14 9.25 5.11
C GLY A 253 -4.72 8.73 4.99
N CYS A 254 -4.44 7.55 5.54
CA CYS A 254 -3.08 6.99 5.50
C CYS A 254 -3.07 5.47 5.34
N PRO A 255 -3.42 4.96 4.15
CA PRO A 255 -4.06 5.62 3.01
C PRO A 255 -5.57 5.85 3.23
N PRO A 256 -6.20 6.78 2.50
CA PRO A 256 -7.66 6.86 2.46
C PRO A 256 -8.23 5.64 1.74
N ARG A 257 -9.40 5.17 2.17
CA ARG A 257 -10.13 4.08 1.52
C ARG A 257 -10.55 4.45 0.08
N PRO A 258 -10.95 3.47 -0.75
CA PRO A 258 -11.44 3.74 -2.11
C PRO A 258 -12.67 4.66 -2.13
N GLU A 259 -13.58 4.54 -1.17
CA GLU A 259 -14.85 5.28 -1.15
C GLU A 259 -14.65 6.81 -1.07
N PRO A 260 -13.81 7.38 -0.17
CA PRO A 260 -13.50 8.80 -0.19
C PRO A 260 -12.94 9.31 -1.52
N ILE A 261 -12.16 8.48 -2.24
CA ILE A 261 -11.63 8.86 -3.56
C ILE A 261 -12.80 9.09 -4.54
N GLY A 262 -13.78 8.19 -4.54
CA GLY A 262 -14.94 8.32 -5.40
C GLY A 262 -15.84 9.51 -5.05
N VAL A 263 -16.07 9.74 -3.77
CA VAL A 263 -16.82 10.93 -3.34
C VAL A 263 -16.10 12.20 -3.79
N ALA A 264 -14.78 12.28 -3.65
CA ALA A 264 -14.00 13.44 -4.13
C ALA A 264 -14.10 13.64 -5.64
N VAL A 265 -14.11 12.57 -6.42
CA VAL A 265 -14.33 12.62 -7.87
C VAL A 265 -15.72 13.14 -8.19
N VAL A 266 -16.76 12.67 -7.50
CA VAL A 266 -18.13 13.19 -7.67
C VAL A 266 -18.19 14.68 -7.32
N HIS A 267 -17.51 15.13 -6.26
CA HIS A 267 -17.39 16.56 -5.93
C HIS A 267 -16.69 17.35 -7.05
N ALA A 268 -15.61 16.81 -7.63
CA ALA A 268 -14.91 17.43 -8.77
C ALA A 268 -15.84 17.55 -9.98
N ILE A 269 -16.57 16.49 -10.33
CA ILE A 269 -17.56 16.46 -11.43
C ILE A 269 -18.59 17.57 -11.19
N HIS A 270 -19.16 17.67 -9.98
CA HIS A 270 -20.15 18.68 -9.64
C HIS A 270 -19.59 20.11 -9.70
N ALA A 271 -18.37 20.33 -9.19
CA ALA A 271 -17.71 21.64 -9.30
C ALA A 271 -17.50 22.05 -10.75
N ILE A 272 -17.04 21.15 -11.62
CA ILE A 272 -16.83 21.38 -13.06
C ILE A 272 -18.17 21.68 -13.75
N GLN A 273 -19.25 20.98 -13.42
CA GLN A 273 -20.58 21.23 -13.94
C GLN A 273 -21.11 22.61 -13.56
N ASN A 274 -20.73 23.09 -12.37
CA ASN A 274 -21.02 24.46 -11.90
C ASN A 274 -20.09 25.52 -12.48
N GLY A 275 -19.17 25.14 -13.39
CA GLY A 275 -18.28 26.08 -14.08
C GLY A 275 -16.94 26.33 -13.38
N TYR A 276 -16.55 25.47 -12.43
CA TYR A 276 -15.23 25.55 -11.79
C TYR A 276 -14.13 25.13 -12.78
N THR A 277 -13.12 25.97 -12.93
CA THR A 277 -12.03 25.81 -13.92
C THR A 277 -10.69 25.41 -13.31
N GLY A 278 -10.66 25.15 -12.01
CA GLY A 278 -9.44 24.85 -11.26
C GLY A 278 -8.82 26.08 -10.59
N LYS A 279 -7.89 25.83 -9.65
CA LYS A 279 -7.09 26.89 -9.01
C LYS A 279 -5.93 27.30 -9.92
N GLU A 280 -5.77 28.58 -10.13
CA GLU A 280 -4.68 29.13 -10.96
C GLU A 280 -3.44 29.45 -10.12
N GLU A 281 -3.61 29.81 -8.84
CA GLU A 281 -2.54 30.24 -7.96
C GLU A 281 -2.16 29.18 -6.92
N ARG A 282 -0.87 29.11 -6.62
CA ARG A 282 -0.30 28.31 -5.52
C ARG A 282 -0.59 29.02 -4.19
N VAL A 283 -1.02 28.26 -3.19
CA VAL A 283 -1.14 28.80 -1.83
C VAL A 283 0.26 28.96 -1.25
N GLY A 284 0.70 30.22 -1.07
CA GLY A 284 1.97 30.53 -0.42
C GLY A 284 3.21 30.30 -1.28
N ALA A 285 3.22 30.84 -2.51
CA ALA A 285 4.41 30.93 -3.35
C ALA A 285 5.57 31.64 -2.60
N LYS A 286 6.12 31.00 -1.58
CA LYS A 286 7.38 31.39 -0.96
C LYS A 286 8.49 31.11 -1.96
N LYS A 287 9.25 32.19 -2.24
CA LYS A 287 10.53 32.23 -2.92
C LYS A 287 11.14 30.85 -3.13
N HIS A 288 11.39 30.54 -4.41
CA HIS A 288 12.29 29.50 -4.92
C HIS A 288 12.98 28.65 -3.84
N LEU A 289 12.32 27.58 -3.36
CA LEU A 289 13.06 26.48 -2.79
C LEU A 289 14.02 26.03 -3.91
N LYS A 290 15.30 26.22 -3.70
CA LYS A 290 16.33 25.64 -4.56
C LYS A 290 16.14 24.12 -4.45
N ILE A 291 15.39 23.56 -5.37
CA ILE A 291 15.36 22.12 -5.55
C ILE A 291 16.80 21.78 -6.00
N PRO A 292 17.54 20.96 -5.26
CA PRO A 292 18.90 20.61 -5.68
C PRO A 292 18.87 20.14 -7.11
N GLU A 293 19.73 20.68 -7.97
CA GLU A 293 19.97 20.10 -9.27
C GLU A 293 20.55 18.72 -9.04
N ILE A 294 19.76 17.70 -9.33
CA ILE A 294 20.24 16.33 -9.31
C ILE A 294 20.73 16.11 -10.73
N GLU A 295 22.05 16.08 -10.88
CA GLU A 295 22.66 15.58 -12.10
C GLU A 295 22.24 14.10 -12.20
N GLU A 296 21.38 13.79 -13.16
CA GLU A 296 21.18 12.42 -13.58
C GLU A 296 22.45 12.03 -14.31
N GLU A 297 23.24 11.13 -13.73
CA GLU A 297 24.42 10.57 -14.40
C GLU A 297 23.93 10.04 -15.75
N LYS A 298 24.42 10.67 -16.82
CA LYS A 298 24.23 10.13 -18.16
C LYS A 298 25.01 8.82 -18.21
N VAL A 299 24.40 7.77 -18.78
CA VAL A 299 25.16 6.57 -19.13
C VAL A 299 26.28 7.02 -20.07
N THR A 300 27.46 7.17 -19.50
CA THR A 300 28.67 7.58 -20.26
C THR A 300 29.29 6.30 -20.81
N GLY A 301 29.30 6.15 -22.13
CA GLY A 301 30.05 5.07 -22.78
C GLY A 301 29.38 4.40 -23.97
N ALA A 302 28.16 4.76 -24.34
CA ALA A 302 27.57 4.24 -25.58
C ALA A 302 27.95 5.13 -26.75
N GLU A 303 28.98 4.77 -27.46
CA GLU A 303 29.35 5.42 -28.73
C GLU A 303 28.26 5.25 -29.79
N GLU A 304 27.37 4.23 -29.65
CA GLU A 304 26.21 3.99 -30.55
C GLU A 304 25.03 3.55 -29.72
N GLY A 305 23.92 4.33 -29.69
CA GLY A 305 22.68 3.93 -29.04
C GLY A 305 21.76 5.08 -28.66
N CYS A 306 20.52 4.74 -28.31
CA CYS A 306 19.52 5.68 -27.79
C CYS A 306 19.32 5.45 -26.29
N PHE A 307 19.45 6.50 -25.48
CA PHE A 307 19.12 6.45 -24.06
C PHE A 307 17.60 6.59 -23.85
N ILE A 308 16.99 5.61 -23.19
CA ILE A 308 15.56 5.59 -22.87
C ILE A 308 15.39 5.52 -21.36
N PRO A 309 14.77 6.54 -20.72
CA PRO A 309 14.44 6.48 -19.30
C PRO A 309 13.23 5.58 -19.07
N PHE A 310 13.38 4.54 -18.27
CA PHE A 310 12.28 3.72 -17.77
C PHE A 310 11.92 4.18 -16.35
N GLY A 311 10.81 4.91 -16.22
CA GLY A 311 10.39 5.55 -14.97
C GLY A 311 11.06 6.90 -14.71
N PRO A 312 10.76 7.55 -13.57
CA PRO A 312 9.82 7.11 -12.51
C PRO A 312 8.34 7.28 -12.86
N GLN A 313 8.01 7.83 -14.01
CA GLN A 313 6.63 8.11 -14.42
C GLN A 313 6.03 7.03 -15.33
N HIS A 314 6.85 6.11 -15.82
CA HIS A 314 6.35 5.02 -16.67
C HIS A 314 5.32 4.18 -15.89
N PRO A 315 4.15 3.85 -16.48
CA PRO A 315 3.07 3.12 -15.76
C PRO A 315 3.52 1.82 -15.11
N SER A 316 4.50 1.14 -15.72
CA SER A 316 5.05 -0.12 -15.22
C SER A 316 6.27 0.04 -14.31
N SER A 317 6.61 1.24 -13.83
CA SER A 317 7.84 1.44 -13.04
C SER A 317 7.62 1.53 -11.53
N ALA A 318 6.39 1.81 -11.07
CA ALA A 318 6.08 2.07 -9.65
C ALA A 318 7.04 3.07 -8.99
N ASN A 319 7.43 4.13 -9.70
CA ASN A 319 8.42 5.15 -9.32
C ASN A 319 9.88 4.65 -9.22
N PHE A 320 10.16 3.47 -9.70
CA PHE A 320 11.51 3.01 -9.94
C PHE A 320 12.09 3.71 -11.19
N HIS A 321 13.36 4.07 -11.16
CA HIS A 321 14.01 4.70 -12.29
C HIS A 321 15.23 3.90 -12.74
N MET A 322 15.29 3.60 -14.03
CA MET A 322 16.49 3.07 -14.68
C MET A 322 16.66 3.69 -16.07
N GLY A 323 17.91 3.85 -16.46
CA GLY A 323 18.30 4.24 -17.80
C GLY A 323 18.58 2.99 -18.64
N LEU A 324 17.99 2.93 -19.82
CA LEU A 324 18.21 1.86 -20.79
C LEU A 324 18.96 2.44 -21.97
N ASN A 325 20.11 1.88 -22.30
CA ASN A 325 20.82 2.16 -23.52
C ASN A 325 20.46 1.10 -24.57
N THR A 326 19.87 1.51 -25.70
CA THR A 326 19.30 0.61 -26.71
C THR A 326 19.92 0.84 -28.08
N VAL A 327 20.13 -0.25 -28.81
CA VAL A 327 20.45 -0.22 -30.24
C VAL A 327 19.29 -0.90 -30.96
N GLY A 328 18.51 -0.11 -31.71
CA GLY A 328 17.19 -0.54 -32.16
C GLY A 328 16.26 -0.86 -30.99
N GLU A 329 15.66 -2.05 -30.98
CA GLU A 329 14.81 -2.55 -29.89
C GLU A 329 15.56 -3.35 -28.82
N THR A 330 16.88 -3.52 -28.97
CA THR A 330 17.69 -4.33 -28.05
C THR A 330 18.34 -3.44 -26.98
N VAL A 331 18.10 -3.77 -25.73
CA VAL A 331 18.76 -3.14 -24.57
C VAL A 331 20.22 -3.65 -24.50
N LYS A 332 21.18 -2.77 -24.61
CA LYS A 332 22.60 -3.11 -24.47
C LYS A 332 23.10 -2.97 -23.05
N GLU A 333 22.60 -1.99 -22.35
CA GLU A 333 22.97 -1.71 -20.97
C GLU A 333 21.75 -1.14 -20.21
N ALA A 334 21.66 -1.48 -18.93
CA ALA A 334 20.68 -0.92 -18.01
C ALA A 334 21.38 -0.43 -16.75
N VAL A 335 21.05 0.77 -16.31
CA VAL A 335 21.58 1.38 -15.06
C VAL A 335 20.43 1.76 -14.16
N VAL A 336 20.49 1.36 -12.90
CA VAL A 336 19.45 1.65 -11.90
C VAL A 336 19.80 2.93 -11.15
N TYR A 337 18.81 3.83 -11.01
CA TYR A 337 18.93 5.08 -10.26
C TYR A 337 18.00 5.03 -9.03
N PRO A 338 18.48 4.53 -7.87
CA PRO A 338 17.66 4.42 -6.67
C PRO A 338 17.39 5.78 -6.01
N GLY A 339 16.49 5.79 -5.02
CA GLY A 339 16.28 6.92 -4.13
C GLY A 339 15.07 7.80 -4.48
N TYR A 340 14.30 7.48 -5.50
CA TYR A 340 13.04 8.19 -5.78
C TYR A 340 12.02 8.01 -4.65
N LEU A 341 12.06 6.87 -3.96
CA LEU A 341 11.24 6.57 -2.80
C LEU A 341 12.03 6.58 -1.48
N HIS A 342 13.23 7.13 -1.47
CA HIS A 342 14.05 7.26 -0.26
C HIS A 342 13.40 8.24 0.73
N ARG A 343 13.12 7.77 1.94
CA ARG A 343 12.48 8.54 3.01
C ARG A 343 13.18 8.44 4.36
N GLY A 344 14.30 7.72 4.42
CA GLY A 344 15.15 7.60 5.61
C GLY A 344 14.49 6.87 6.76
N PHE A 345 13.68 5.82 6.50
CA PHE A 345 12.89 5.16 7.53
C PHE A 345 13.75 4.54 8.64
N GLU A 346 14.91 3.96 8.33
CA GLU A 346 15.82 3.45 9.36
C GLU A 346 16.26 4.55 10.33
N LYS A 347 16.59 5.74 9.80
CA LYS A 347 16.96 6.89 10.64
C LYS A 347 15.78 7.42 11.45
N LEU A 348 14.59 7.45 10.88
CA LEU A 348 13.38 7.87 11.60
C LEU A 348 13.03 6.94 12.76
N MET A 349 13.35 5.65 12.65
CA MET A 349 13.12 4.69 13.73
C MET A 349 13.98 4.96 14.97
N GLU A 350 15.12 5.61 14.85
CA GLU A 350 15.96 6.01 15.99
C GLU A 350 15.34 7.14 16.82
N TYR A 351 14.42 7.94 16.22
CA TYR A 351 13.77 9.07 16.92
C TYR A 351 12.42 8.73 17.54
N ARG A 352 11.86 7.55 17.26
CA ARG A 352 10.56 7.09 17.75
C ARG A 352 10.73 5.98 18.77
N THR A 353 9.76 5.88 19.70
CA THR A 353 9.76 4.78 20.65
C THR A 353 9.57 3.43 19.96
N TRP A 354 9.95 2.36 20.62
CA TRP A 354 9.80 0.98 20.13
C TRP A 354 8.39 0.67 19.63
N VAL A 355 7.36 1.14 20.34
CA VAL A 355 5.95 0.94 19.94
C VAL A 355 5.54 1.85 18.77
N GLN A 356 6.02 3.10 18.73
CA GLN A 356 5.73 4.03 17.66
C GLN A 356 6.34 3.57 16.31
N ASN A 357 7.44 2.84 16.36
CA ASN A 357 8.11 2.34 15.16
C ASN A 357 7.27 1.38 14.33
N ILE A 358 6.30 0.68 14.91
CA ILE A 358 5.37 -0.19 14.17
C ILE A 358 4.70 0.57 13.02
N MET A 359 4.43 1.86 13.21
CA MET A 359 3.86 2.72 12.15
C MET A 359 4.80 2.90 10.96
N ILE A 360 6.12 2.96 11.17
CA ILE A 360 7.11 3.07 10.10
C ILE A 360 7.33 1.70 9.46
N VAL A 361 7.54 0.69 10.28
CA VAL A 361 7.90 -0.68 9.85
C VAL A 361 6.90 -1.21 8.83
N GLN A 362 5.61 -1.10 9.09
CA GLN A 362 4.59 -1.58 8.15
C GLN A 362 4.57 -0.79 6.82
N ARG A 363 5.11 0.42 6.82
CA ARG A 363 5.19 1.27 5.63
C ARG A 363 6.47 1.09 4.82
N ILE A 364 7.37 0.21 5.24
CA ILE A 364 8.57 -0.14 4.47
C ILE A 364 8.14 -0.82 3.17
N ASN A 365 7.24 -1.80 3.27
CA ASN A 365 6.64 -2.44 2.10
C ASN A 365 5.11 -2.30 2.13
N VAL A 366 4.56 -1.62 1.15
CA VAL A 366 3.13 -1.31 1.09
C VAL A 366 2.25 -2.51 0.69
N LEU A 367 2.86 -3.56 0.10
CA LEU A 367 2.14 -4.71 -0.45
C LEU A 367 2.06 -5.87 0.53
N ASP A 368 2.98 -5.93 1.50
CA ASP A 368 3.18 -7.07 2.38
C ASP A 368 3.71 -6.59 3.74
N GLY A 369 2.93 -5.76 4.41
CA GLY A 369 3.36 -5.11 5.66
C GLY A 369 3.38 -6.02 6.89
N ALA A 370 2.59 -7.13 6.91
CA ALA A 370 2.47 -7.99 8.08
C ALA A 370 3.79 -8.70 8.47
N PRO A 371 4.56 -9.33 7.57
CA PRO A 371 5.86 -9.90 7.90
C PRO A 371 6.86 -8.86 8.43
N TYR A 372 6.79 -7.61 7.94
CA TYR A 372 7.64 -6.53 8.46
C TYR A 372 7.33 -6.21 9.92
N GLU A 373 6.04 -6.17 10.30
CA GLU A 373 5.65 -6.03 11.72
C GLU A 373 6.13 -7.20 12.56
N ILE A 374 5.96 -8.45 12.08
CA ILE A 374 6.36 -9.67 12.80
C ILE A 374 7.86 -9.67 13.03
N GLY A 375 8.68 -9.50 11.99
CA GLY A 375 10.14 -9.51 12.12
C GLY A 375 10.67 -8.44 13.06
N TYR A 376 10.08 -7.24 13.04
CA TYR A 376 10.40 -6.17 13.98
C TYR A 376 9.97 -6.54 15.41
N CYS A 377 8.75 -7.06 15.62
CA CYS A 377 8.25 -7.46 16.93
C CYS A 377 9.11 -8.57 17.53
N GLU A 378 9.47 -9.60 16.76
CA GLU A 378 10.34 -10.69 17.22
C GLU A 378 11.73 -10.18 17.66
N ALA A 379 12.33 -9.25 16.91
CA ALA A 379 13.61 -8.67 17.29
C ALA A 379 13.50 -7.88 18.61
N VAL A 380 12.43 -7.11 18.81
CA VAL A 380 12.17 -6.38 20.04
C VAL A 380 11.85 -7.33 21.20
N GLU A 381 11.07 -8.38 20.96
CA GLU A 381 10.70 -9.41 21.94
C GLU A 381 11.93 -10.15 22.45
N GLU A 382 12.86 -10.49 21.56
CA GLU A 382 14.13 -11.13 21.95
C GLU A 382 14.96 -10.25 22.87
N ILE A 383 15.21 -8.98 22.50
CA ILE A 383 15.98 -8.04 23.32
C ILE A 383 15.30 -7.84 24.69
N ALA A 384 13.98 -7.68 24.71
CA ALA A 384 13.21 -7.43 25.92
C ALA A 384 12.94 -8.68 26.76
N GLY A 385 13.17 -9.89 26.20
CA GLY A 385 12.81 -11.17 26.82
C GLY A 385 11.30 -11.29 26.99
N ILE A 386 10.53 -10.93 25.99
CA ILE A 386 9.06 -11.03 25.95
C ILE A 386 8.68 -12.29 25.17
N GLU A 387 7.79 -13.11 25.73
CA GLU A 387 7.23 -14.26 25.05
C GLU A 387 5.75 -14.00 24.73
N PRO A 388 5.36 -13.89 23.45
CA PRO A 388 3.97 -13.67 23.08
C PRO A 388 3.12 -14.94 23.35
N PRO A 389 1.84 -14.78 23.73
CA PRO A 389 0.91 -15.90 23.93
C PRO A 389 0.76 -16.74 22.68
N ARG A 390 0.57 -18.07 22.88
CA ARG A 390 0.42 -18.99 21.76
C ARG A 390 -0.73 -18.61 20.80
N ARG A 391 -1.85 -18.10 21.33
CA ARG A 391 -2.94 -17.57 20.51
C ARG A 391 -2.49 -16.44 19.58
N ALA A 392 -1.68 -15.51 20.08
CA ALA A 392 -1.16 -14.40 19.29
C ALA A 392 -0.27 -14.89 18.14
N LYS A 393 0.58 -15.91 18.38
CA LYS A 393 1.44 -16.51 17.34
C LYS A 393 0.62 -17.05 16.15
N TYR A 394 -0.49 -17.75 16.42
CA TYR A 394 -1.40 -18.21 15.38
C TYR A 394 -2.08 -17.08 14.62
N LEU A 395 -2.53 -16.03 15.34
CA LEU A 395 -3.15 -14.85 14.72
C LEU A 395 -2.16 -14.10 13.82
N ARG A 396 -0.89 -13.99 14.23
CA ARG A 396 0.18 -13.41 13.40
C ARG A 396 0.38 -14.19 12.09
N VAL A 397 0.38 -15.52 12.16
CA VAL A 397 0.48 -16.38 10.97
C VAL A 397 -0.71 -16.17 10.03
N ILE A 398 -1.94 -16.16 10.53
CA ILE A 398 -3.13 -15.90 9.70
C ILE A 398 -3.02 -14.56 8.98
N GLN A 399 -2.62 -13.51 9.69
CA GLN A 399 -2.42 -12.19 9.10
C GLN A 399 -1.31 -12.19 8.04
N ALA A 400 -0.19 -12.84 8.30
CA ALA A 400 0.94 -12.91 7.38
C ALA A 400 0.54 -13.61 6.07
N GLU A 401 -0.18 -14.73 6.15
CA GLU A 401 -0.60 -15.46 4.96
C GLU A 401 -1.70 -14.74 4.18
N LEU A 402 -2.65 -14.08 4.83
CA LEU A 402 -3.59 -13.16 4.14
C LEU A 402 -2.85 -12.02 3.43
N SER A 403 -1.80 -11.48 4.06
CA SER A 403 -0.95 -10.44 3.48
C SER A 403 -0.16 -10.97 2.27
N ARG A 404 0.33 -12.21 2.31
CA ARG A 404 0.99 -12.90 1.18
C ARG A 404 0.04 -13.04 -0.01
N ILE A 405 -1.16 -13.57 0.22
CA ILE A 405 -2.16 -13.76 -0.84
C ILE A 405 -2.48 -12.45 -1.55
N GLN A 406 -2.75 -11.38 -0.80
CA GLN A 406 -3.08 -10.09 -1.39
C GLN A 406 -1.92 -9.49 -2.19
N SER A 407 -0.67 -9.74 -1.77
CA SER A 407 0.53 -9.32 -2.47
C SER A 407 0.70 -10.08 -3.79
N HIS A 408 0.54 -11.40 -3.77
CA HIS A 408 0.63 -12.23 -4.98
C HIS A 408 -0.46 -11.90 -6.01
N LEU A 409 -1.71 -11.66 -5.58
CA LEU A 409 -2.79 -11.24 -6.47
C LEU A 409 -2.46 -9.92 -7.19
N LEU A 410 -1.84 -8.98 -6.49
CA LEU A 410 -1.43 -7.72 -7.11
C LEU A 410 -0.31 -7.94 -8.12
N ASN A 411 0.72 -8.71 -7.76
CA ASN A 411 1.89 -8.95 -8.61
C ASN A 411 1.51 -9.73 -9.89
N ILE A 412 0.72 -10.82 -9.76
CA ILE A 412 0.25 -11.59 -10.93
C ILE A 412 -0.55 -10.69 -11.87
N GLY A 413 -1.36 -9.78 -11.34
CA GLY A 413 -2.06 -8.78 -12.15
C GLY A 413 -1.10 -7.85 -12.93
N LEU A 414 -0.08 -7.33 -12.26
CA LEU A 414 0.91 -6.42 -12.87
C LEU A 414 1.68 -7.09 -14.01
N ILE A 415 2.16 -8.33 -13.80
CA ILE A 415 2.88 -9.05 -14.86
C ILE A 415 1.97 -9.49 -16.00
N ALA A 416 0.74 -9.89 -15.72
CA ALA A 416 -0.23 -10.22 -16.76
C ALA A 416 -0.54 -9.01 -17.65
N GLY A 417 -0.70 -7.82 -17.05
CA GLY A 417 -0.82 -6.56 -17.77
C GLY A 417 0.41 -6.23 -18.61
N ALA A 418 1.61 -6.38 -18.05
CA ALA A 418 2.87 -6.17 -18.77
C ALA A 418 3.06 -7.15 -19.95
N ALA A 419 2.53 -8.36 -19.84
CA ALA A 419 2.52 -9.36 -20.91
C ALA A 419 1.40 -9.14 -21.96
N GLY A 420 0.56 -8.10 -21.80
CA GLY A 420 -0.50 -7.73 -22.74
C GLY A 420 -1.90 -8.28 -22.42
N LEU A 421 -2.08 -8.91 -21.25
CA LEU A 421 -3.39 -9.43 -20.79
C LEU A 421 -4.10 -8.39 -19.91
N GLU A 422 -4.49 -7.26 -20.46
CA GLU A 422 -5.03 -6.09 -19.72
C GLU A 422 -6.32 -6.36 -18.90
N ALA A 423 -7.09 -7.39 -19.24
CA ALA A 423 -8.26 -7.78 -18.47
C ALA A 423 -7.90 -8.44 -17.13
N MET A 424 -6.75 -9.11 -17.05
CA MET A 424 -6.33 -9.87 -15.86
C MET A 424 -6.09 -8.99 -14.62
N PRO A 425 -5.41 -7.84 -14.71
CA PRO A 425 -5.31 -6.92 -13.59
C PRO A 425 -6.67 -6.57 -12.97
N ARG A 426 -7.66 -6.21 -13.79
CA ARG A 426 -9.01 -5.83 -13.33
C ARG A 426 -9.70 -6.96 -12.57
N ILE A 427 -9.51 -8.21 -13.02
CA ILE A 427 -10.08 -9.41 -12.39
C ILE A 427 -9.38 -9.69 -11.05
N LEU A 428 -8.05 -9.81 -11.07
CA LEU A 428 -7.24 -10.16 -9.90
C LEU A 428 -7.35 -9.11 -8.79
N TRP A 429 -7.35 -7.84 -9.16
CA TRP A 429 -7.47 -6.74 -8.19
C TRP A 429 -8.88 -6.61 -7.61
N GLY A 430 -9.90 -6.98 -8.40
CA GLY A 430 -11.27 -7.10 -7.88
C GLY A 430 -11.41 -8.22 -6.85
N ASP A 431 -10.79 -9.37 -7.10
CA ASP A 431 -10.81 -10.51 -6.16
C ASP A 431 -9.94 -10.25 -4.92
N ARG A 432 -8.86 -9.48 -5.06
CA ARG A 432 -8.00 -9.02 -3.96
C ARG A 432 -8.78 -8.23 -2.89
N GLU A 433 -9.84 -7.51 -3.28
CA GLU A 433 -10.69 -6.77 -2.34
C GLU A 433 -11.29 -7.67 -1.26
N LYS A 434 -11.61 -8.93 -1.56
CA LYS A 434 -12.13 -9.88 -0.58
C LYS A 434 -11.09 -10.18 0.52
N ILE A 435 -9.82 -10.31 0.14
CA ILE A 435 -8.72 -10.52 1.10
C ILE A 435 -8.48 -9.27 1.94
N LEU A 436 -8.52 -8.09 1.33
CA LEU A 436 -8.40 -6.82 2.06
C LEU A 436 -9.54 -6.60 3.06
N LEU A 437 -10.76 -7.03 2.73
CA LEU A 437 -11.90 -6.99 3.67
C LEU A 437 -11.70 -7.94 4.86
N LEU A 438 -11.11 -9.13 4.66
CA LEU A 438 -10.75 -10.03 5.77
C LEU A 438 -9.67 -9.40 6.66
N LEU A 439 -8.62 -8.80 6.08
CA LEU A 439 -7.60 -8.08 6.83
C LEU A 439 -8.18 -6.92 7.62
N GLU A 440 -9.10 -6.16 7.03
CA GLU A 440 -9.79 -5.08 7.71
C GLU A 440 -10.69 -5.59 8.84
N HIS A 441 -11.42 -6.67 8.62
CA HIS A 441 -12.27 -7.30 9.64
C HIS A 441 -11.45 -7.77 10.85
N MET A 442 -10.28 -8.36 10.59
CA MET A 442 -9.36 -8.86 11.61
C MET A 442 -8.65 -7.72 12.36
N THR A 443 -8.15 -6.73 11.62
CA THR A 443 -7.16 -5.77 12.14
C THR A 443 -7.66 -4.33 12.23
N GLY A 444 -8.73 -4.00 11.51
CA GLY A 444 -9.25 -2.63 11.34
C GLY A 444 -8.53 -1.82 10.28
N GLY A 445 -7.57 -2.40 9.57
CA GLY A 445 -6.86 -1.75 8.46
C GLY A 445 -6.80 -2.63 7.23
N ARG A 446 -6.95 -2.03 6.05
CA ARG A 446 -6.89 -2.73 4.77
C ARG A 446 -5.44 -2.93 4.34
N VAL A 447 -4.73 -1.85 4.04
CA VAL A 447 -3.33 -1.84 3.62
C VAL A 447 -2.40 -1.87 4.83
N TYR A 448 -2.60 -0.94 5.78
CA TYR A 448 -1.81 -0.89 6.99
C TYR A 448 -2.60 -1.44 8.17
N GLN A 449 -2.33 -2.70 8.48
CA GLN A 449 -3.03 -3.42 9.52
C GLN A 449 -2.69 -2.89 10.92
N ILE A 450 -1.41 -2.58 11.18
CA ILE A 450 -0.94 -2.10 12.48
C ILE A 450 -1.50 -3.00 13.59
N TYR A 451 -1.24 -4.28 13.45
CA TYR A 451 -1.89 -5.33 14.24
C TYR A 451 -0.94 -5.96 15.26
N ASN A 452 0.30 -6.23 14.83
CA ASN A 452 1.30 -6.82 15.71
C ASN A 452 1.90 -5.75 16.63
N THR A 453 2.17 -6.15 17.85
CA THR A 453 2.87 -5.35 18.86
C THR A 453 3.78 -6.28 19.66
N PRO A 454 4.92 -5.80 20.18
CA PRO A 454 5.74 -6.65 21.03
C PRO A 454 4.94 -7.22 22.19
N GLY A 455 4.93 -8.55 22.30
CA GLY A 455 4.15 -9.31 23.27
C GLY A 455 2.80 -9.81 22.76
N GLY A 456 2.50 -9.70 21.46
CA GLY A 456 1.30 -10.29 20.87
C GLY A 456 0.64 -9.47 19.77
N VAL A 457 -0.69 -9.40 19.78
CA VAL A 457 -1.50 -8.64 18.81
C VAL A 457 -2.48 -7.71 19.52
N ARG A 458 -2.88 -6.63 18.86
CA ARG A 458 -3.66 -5.54 19.46
C ARG A 458 -5.12 -5.88 19.72
N ARG A 459 -5.69 -6.84 19.02
CA ARG A 459 -7.08 -7.27 19.17
C ARG A 459 -7.28 -8.73 18.76
N ASP A 460 -8.31 -9.35 19.27
CA ASP A 460 -8.72 -10.69 18.87
C ASP A 460 -9.62 -10.65 17.63
N ILE A 461 -9.79 -11.80 16.98
CA ILE A 461 -10.74 -11.99 15.88
C ILE A 461 -12.17 -12.08 16.42
N LYS A 462 -13.12 -11.61 15.62
CA LYS A 462 -14.57 -11.75 15.93
C LYS A 462 -15.04 -13.20 15.72
N PRO A 463 -16.11 -13.66 16.42
CA PRO A 463 -16.57 -15.05 16.33
C PRO A 463 -16.87 -15.54 14.90
N ASN A 464 -17.40 -14.67 14.04
CA ASN A 464 -17.76 -14.99 12.66
C ASN A 464 -16.56 -14.97 11.68
N PHE A 465 -15.36 -14.65 12.15
CA PHE A 465 -14.20 -14.48 11.26
C PHE A 465 -13.82 -15.77 10.53
N LYS A 466 -13.87 -16.91 11.22
CA LYS A 466 -13.56 -18.22 10.63
C LYS A 466 -14.48 -18.55 9.45
N ASP A 467 -15.78 -18.27 9.57
CA ASP A 467 -16.75 -18.53 8.50
C ASP A 467 -16.50 -17.63 7.29
N LEU A 468 -16.22 -16.33 7.52
CA LEU A 468 -15.87 -15.39 6.45
C LEU A 468 -14.59 -15.81 5.70
N VAL A 469 -13.58 -16.32 6.42
CA VAL A 469 -12.36 -16.83 5.81
C VAL A 469 -12.64 -18.06 4.97
N ASN A 470 -13.38 -19.03 5.49
CA ASN A 470 -13.71 -20.26 4.77
C ASN A 470 -14.51 -19.98 3.47
N GLU A 471 -15.51 -19.09 3.53
CA GLU A 471 -16.25 -18.64 2.34
C GLU A 471 -15.33 -17.98 1.31
N THR A 472 -14.42 -17.13 1.78
CA THR A 472 -13.47 -16.44 0.91
C THR A 472 -12.48 -17.40 0.27
N ILE A 473 -11.91 -18.35 1.01
CA ILE A 473 -11.01 -19.37 0.48
C ILE A 473 -11.72 -20.25 -0.55
N ALA A 474 -12.94 -20.69 -0.26
CA ALA A 474 -13.72 -21.49 -1.20
C ALA A 474 -14.01 -20.72 -2.52
N TYR A 475 -14.27 -19.42 -2.42
CA TYR A 475 -14.38 -18.55 -3.59
C TYR A 475 -13.04 -18.43 -4.33
N MET A 476 -11.95 -18.15 -3.62
CA MET A 476 -10.62 -17.94 -4.21
C MET A 476 -10.09 -19.18 -4.93
N ARG A 477 -10.32 -20.40 -4.41
CA ARG A 477 -9.93 -21.65 -5.09
C ARG A 477 -10.57 -21.77 -6.47
N LYS A 478 -11.87 -21.43 -6.60
CA LYS A 478 -12.54 -21.37 -7.91
C LYS A 478 -11.96 -20.29 -8.82
N ARG A 479 -11.49 -19.19 -8.24
CA ARG A 479 -10.82 -18.13 -8.99
C ARG A 479 -9.43 -18.52 -9.45
N LEU A 480 -8.67 -19.29 -8.66
CA LEU A 480 -7.37 -19.83 -9.07
C LEU A 480 -7.50 -20.69 -10.33
N GLU A 481 -8.51 -21.58 -10.42
CA GLU A 481 -8.78 -22.36 -11.64
C GLU A 481 -9.06 -21.45 -12.87
N LEU A 482 -9.72 -20.31 -12.64
CA LEU A 482 -9.97 -19.34 -13.70
C LEU A 482 -8.67 -18.62 -14.10
N TYR A 483 -7.80 -18.27 -13.14
CA TYR A 483 -6.51 -17.63 -13.42
C TYR A 483 -5.60 -18.59 -14.21
N ASP A 484 -5.60 -19.87 -13.85
CA ASP A 484 -4.86 -20.90 -14.59
C ASP A 484 -5.28 -20.89 -16.06
N LYS A 485 -6.57 -20.98 -16.36
CA LYS A 485 -7.11 -20.97 -17.73
C LYS A 485 -6.87 -19.67 -18.50
N LEU A 486 -7.02 -18.50 -17.85
CA LEU A 486 -6.96 -17.20 -18.53
C LEU A 486 -5.54 -16.65 -18.65
N CYS A 487 -4.65 -17.01 -17.73
CA CYS A 487 -3.29 -16.52 -17.65
C CYS A 487 -2.27 -17.62 -17.88
N PHE A 488 -2.15 -18.60 -17.00
CA PHE A 488 -1.06 -19.58 -17.03
C PHE A 488 -1.14 -20.56 -18.22
N ASP A 489 -2.34 -20.99 -18.61
CA ASP A 489 -2.55 -21.85 -19.79
C ASP A 489 -2.65 -21.03 -21.10
N ASN A 490 -2.55 -19.69 -21.02
CA ASN A 490 -2.67 -18.83 -22.18
C ASN A 490 -1.36 -18.78 -22.97
N GLY A 491 -1.40 -19.23 -24.23
CA GLY A 491 -0.22 -19.28 -25.09
C GLY A 491 0.44 -17.92 -25.37
N ILE A 492 -0.29 -16.81 -25.26
CA ILE A 492 0.31 -15.45 -25.38
C ILE A 492 1.12 -15.16 -24.11
N PHE A 493 0.55 -15.42 -22.94
CA PHE A 493 1.25 -15.22 -21.65
C PHE A 493 2.51 -16.08 -21.59
N GLN A 494 2.41 -17.37 -21.95
CA GLN A 494 3.56 -18.27 -21.98
C GLN A 494 4.67 -17.76 -22.90
N LYS A 495 4.34 -17.36 -24.14
CA LYS A 495 5.31 -16.82 -25.11
C LYS A 495 5.96 -15.52 -24.65
N ARG A 496 5.27 -14.72 -23.80
CA ARG A 496 5.78 -13.46 -23.29
C ARG A 496 6.54 -13.58 -21.97
N THR A 497 6.57 -14.77 -21.35
CA THR A 497 7.14 -14.96 -20.01
C THR A 497 8.10 -16.14 -19.89
N MET A 498 7.90 -17.23 -20.70
CA MET A 498 8.83 -18.36 -20.74
C MET A 498 10.15 -17.95 -21.41
N ASP A 499 11.25 -18.43 -20.88
CA ASP A 499 12.62 -18.12 -21.27
C ASP A 499 13.01 -16.63 -21.20
N ILE A 500 12.12 -15.76 -20.66
CA ILE A 500 12.38 -14.34 -20.50
C ILE A 500 12.97 -14.04 -19.13
N GLY A 501 14.11 -13.33 -19.09
CA GLY A 501 14.81 -12.96 -17.87
C GLY A 501 15.22 -14.16 -17.02
N ARG A 502 15.73 -15.23 -17.67
CA ARG A 502 16.17 -16.47 -17.04
C ARG A 502 17.49 -16.30 -16.31
N PHE A 503 17.63 -16.94 -15.15
CA PHE A 503 18.88 -17.10 -14.41
C PHE A 503 18.91 -18.44 -13.67
N THR A 504 20.11 -18.89 -13.29
CA THR A 504 20.34 -20.20 -12.68
C THR A 504 20.33 -20.10 -11.15
N ALA A 505 20.29 -21.29 -10.49
CA ALA A 505 20.41 -21.37 -9.03
C ALA A 505 21.75 -20.79 -8.54
N GLU A 506 22.87 -21.07 -9.24
CA GLU A 506 24.20 -20.54 -8.90
C GLU A 506 24.21 -19.01 -8.96
N THR A 507 23.62 -18.43 -10.01
CA THR A 507 23.48 -16.97 -10.13
C THR A 507 22.63 -16.40 -9.01
N ALA A 508 21.56 -17.09 -8.63
CA ALA A 508 20.68 -16.67 -7.54
C ALA A 508 21.42 -16.67 -6.18
N GLU A 509 22.14 -17.71 -5.89
CA GLU A 509 22.92 -17.86 -4.65
C GLU A 509 24.08 -16.86 -4.58
N GLU A 510 24.84 -16.67 -5.68
CA GLU A 510 25.93 -15.71 -5.76
C GLU A 510 25.47 -14.28 -5.44
N HIS A 511 24.24 -13.93 -5.85
CA HIS A 511 23.69 -12.58 -5.66
C HIS A 511 22.76 -12.47 -4.45
N GLY A 512 22.63 -13.51 -3.62
CA GLY A 512 21.81 -13.50 -2.41
C GLY A 512 20.30 -13.35 -2.69
N ILE A 513 19.84 -13.88 -3.83
CA ILE A 513 18.43 -13.85 -4.23
C ILE A 513 17.62 -14.79 -3.32
N VAL A 514 16.43 -14.36 -2.94
CA VAL A 514 15.56 -15.07 -1.98
C VAL A 514 14.13 -15.21 -2.50
N GLY A 515 13.32 -16.01 -1.79
CA GLY A 515 11.90 -16.14 -2.01
C GLY A 515 11.49 -16.82 -3.32
N PRO A 516 10.34 -16.44 -3.91
CA PRO A 516 9.85 -17.05 -5.16
C PRO A 516 10.84 -16.93 -6.33
N ASN A 517 11.70 -15.92 -6.33
CA ASN A 517 12.73 -15.75 -7.35
C ASN A 517 13.80 -16.85 -7.27
N LEU A 518 14.24 -17.21 -6.06
CA LEU A 518 15.15 -18.32 -5.81
C LEU A 518 14.47 -19.68 -6.06
N ARG A 519 13.25 -19.83 -5.56
CA ARG A 519 12.46 -21.07 -5.70
C ARG A 519 12.15 -21.42 -7.15
N ALA A 520 12.02 -20.43 -8.02
CA ALA A 520 11.86 -20.64 -9.46
C ALA A 520 13.06 -21.27 -10.14
N CYS A 521 14.25 -21.27 -9.51
CA CYS A 521 15.47 -21.91 -9.97
C CYS A 521 15.70 -23.32 -9.37
N GLY A 522 14.72 -23.89 -8.70
CA GLY A 522 14.80 -25.25 -8.12
C GLY A 522 15.28 -25.31 -6.67
N VAL A 523 15.62 -24.19 -6.06
CA VAL A 523 16.16 -24.17 -4.69
C VAL A 523 15.00 -24.17 -3.68
N ASN A 524 14.89 -25.25 -2.91
CA ASN A 524 13.87 -25.40 -1.87
C ASN A 524 14.32 -24.71 -0.58
N PHE A 525 14.19 -23.37 -0.55
CA PHE A 525 14.50 -22.55 0.62
C PHE A 525 13.32 -21.65 0.99
N ASP A 526 12.90 -21.76 2.26
CA ASP A 526 11.86 -20.92 2.87
C ASP A 526 12.12 -20.85 4.38
N ILE A 527 12.21 -19.65 4.93
CA ILE A 527 12.49 -19.42 6.36
C ILE A 527 11.42 -20.06 7.25
N ARG A 528 10.16 -20.07 6.84
CA ARG A 528 9.05 -20.68 7.59
C ARG A 528 9.28 -22.18 7.87
N LYS A 529 10.04 -22.87 6.99
CA LYS A 529 10.41 -24.29 7.13
C LYS A 529 11.81 -24.51 7.71
N LYS A 530 12.78 -23.68 7.32
CA LYS A 530 14.19 -23.85 7.73
C LYS A 530 14.46 -23.41 9.16
N VAL A 531 13.83 -22.29 9.56
CA VAL A 531 13.92 -21.69 10.91
C VAL A 531 12.49 -21.29 11.32
N PRO A 532 11.64 -22.26 11.69
CA PRO A 532 10.24 -21.97 12.02
C PRO A 532 10.13 -20.92 13.14
N TYR A 533 9.32 -19.92 12.90
CA TYR A 533 8.99 -18.85 13.83
C TYR A 533 7.48 -18.80 14.05
N GLU A 534 7.03 -18.07 15.07
CA GLU A 534 5.62 -17.96 15.47
C GLU A 534 4.98 -19.36 15.61
N ALA A 535 3.90 -19.64 14.88
CA ALA A 535 3.23 -20.94 14.89
C ALA A 535 3.51 -21.79 13.64
N TYR A 536 4.44 -21.38 12.73
CA TYR A 536 4.69 -22.15 11.50
C TYR A 536 5.21 -23.57 11.75
N GLY A 537 5.91 -23.81 12.86
CA GLY A 537 6.37 -25.14 13.24
C GLY A 537 5.25 -26.13 13.59
N ASP A 538 4.06 -25.62 13.91
CA ASP A 538 2.88 -26.42 14.23
C ASP A 538 2.02 -26.75 12.97
N LEU A 539 2.38 -26.18 11.80
CA LEU A 539 1.55 -26.22 10.58
C LEU A 539 2.23 -26.99 9.45
N ASP A 540 1.42 -27.70 8.68
CA ASP A 540 1.89 -28.52 7.58
C ASP A 540 1.60 -27.84 6.24
N PHE A 541 2.65 -27.58 5.47
CA PHE A 541 2.59 -26.95 4.14
C PHE A 541 3.82 -27.33 3.32
N GLU A 542 3.76 -27.14 2.02
CA GLU A 542 4.88 -27.38 1.13
C GLU A 542 5.49 -26.06 0.63
N VAL A 543 6.72 -26.13 0.13
CA VAL A 543 7.41 -25.00 -0.48
C VAL A 543 7.42 -25.20 -1.99
N PRO A 544 6.57 -24.48 -2.75
CA PRO A 544 6.53 -24.64 -4.19
C PRO A 544 7.84 -24.20 -4.85
N THR A 545 8.36 -25.04 -5.74
CA THR A 545 9.56 -24.78 -6.53
C THR A 545 9.31 -25.02 -8.01
N ALA A 546 10.11 -24.39 -8.87
CA ALA A 546 10.19 -24.64 -10.30
C ALA A 546 11.67 -24.67 -10.71
N THR A 547 12.03 -25.07 -11.93
CA THR A 547 13.42 -25.33 -12.31
C THR A 547 13.99 -24.33 -13.34
N GLU A 548 13.13 -23.63 -14.08
CA GLU A 548 13.57 -22.88 -15.26
C GLU A 548 14.11 -21.48 -14.95
N GLY A 549 13.80 -20.89 -13.81
CA GLY A 549 14.34 -19.61 -13.37
C GLY A 549 13.96 -18.40 -14.26
N ASP A 550 12.91 -18.50 -15.07
CA ASP A 550 12.42 -17.44 -15.95
C ASP A 550 11.22 -16.67 -15.34
N ALA A 551 10.70 -15.69 -16.05
CA ALA A 551 9.59 -14.86 -15.59
C ALA A 551 8.31 -15.66 -15.34
N TYR A 552 8.00 -16.66 -16.20
CA TYR A 552 6.83 -17.51 -16.04
C TYR A 552 6.89 -18.31 -14.74
N HIS A 553 8.00 -18.97 -14.48
CA HIS A 553 8.16 -19.85 -13.32
C HIS A 553 8.25 -19.08 -12.00
N ARG A 554 8.80 -17.85 -12.03
CA ARG A 554 8.73 -16.95 -10.86
C ARG A 554 7.30 -16.59 -10.47
N VAL A 555 6.44 -16.36 -11.46
CA VAL A 555 5.02 -16.06 -11.22
C VAL A 555 4.22 -17.30 -10.86
N LEU A 556 4.56 -18.45 -11.48
CA LEU A 556 3.94 -19.75 -11.15
C LEU A 556 4.20 -20.12 -9.68
N CYS A 557 5.43 -19.94 -9.16
CA CYS A 557 5.70 -20.17 -7.74
C CYS A 557 4.77 -19.34 -6.84
N ARG A 558 4.54 -18.06 -7.15
CA ARG A 558 3.61 -17.20 -6.40
C ARG A 558 2.16 -17.68 -6.47
N ARG A 559 1.74 -18.18 -7.65
CA ARG A 559 0.41 -18.77 -7.82
C ARG A 559 0.25 -20.01 -6.94
N LEU A 560 1.25 -20.88 -6.89
CA LEU A 560 1.23 -22.10 -6.07
C LEU A 560 1.30 -21.79 -4.56
N GLU A 561 2.07 -20.78 -4.16
CA GLU A 561 2.14 -20.33 -2.78
C GLU A 561 0.79 -19.83 -2.23
N MET A 562 -0.11 -19.33 -3.07
CA MET A 562 -1.44 -18.92 -2.60
C MET A 562 -2.25 -20.13 -2.10
N GLU A 563 -2.16 -21.29 -2.73
CA GLU A 563 -2.85 -22.49 -2.24
C GLU A 563 -2.26 -22.99 -0.91
N GLU A 564 -0.92 -22.93 -0.77
CA GLU A 564 -0.28 -23.26 0.50
C GLU A 564 -0.66 -22.27 1.61
N SER A 565 -0.79 -20.98 1.29
CA SER A 565 -1.29 -19.97 2.23
C SER A 565 -2.73 -20.28 2.69
N PHE A 566 -3.61 -20.75 1.79
CA PHE A 566 -4.94 -21.20 2.19
C PHE A 566 -4.89 -22.38 3.16
N ARG A 567 -4.06 -23.38 2.88
CA ARG A 567 -3.86 -24.56 3.75
C ARG A 567 -3.33 -24.16 5.13
N ILE A 568 -2.38 -23.24 5.18
CA ILE A 568 -1.84 -22.68 6.44
C ILE A 568 -2.93 -21.98 7.24
N ILE A 569 -3.72 -21.11 6.60
CA ILE A 569 -4.78 -20.35 7.27
C ILE A 569 -5.87 -21.26 7.82
N GLU A 570 -6.33 -22.27 7.05
CA GLU A 570 -7.33 -23.25 7.48
C GLU A 570 -6.84 -24.01 8.72
N GLN A 571 -5.62 -24.55 8.68
CA GLN A 571 -5.02 -25.26 9.82
C GLN A 571 -4.84 -24.35 11.04
N ALA A 572 -4.39 -23.10 10.82
CA ALA A 572 -4.18 -22.15 11.91
C ALA A 572 -5.50 -21.77 12.59
N LEU A 573 -6.59 -21.64 11.84
CA LEU A 573 -7.92 -21.38 12.40
C LEU A 573 -8.49 -22.61 13.13
N ASP A 574 -8.23 -23.82 12.63
CA ASP A 574 -8.69 -25.06 13.26
C ASP A 574 -7.95 -25.37 14.58
N ARG A 575 -6.66 -25.04 14.62
CA ARG A 575 -5.79 -25.27 15.78
C ARG A 575 -5.67 -24.04 16.69
N LEU A 576 -6.42 -22.97 16.44
CA LEU A 576 -6.32 -21.71 17.18
C LEU A 576 -6.62 -21.91 18.67
N PRO A 577 -5.62 -21.78 19.57
CA PRO A 577 -5.84 -21.99 20.99
C PRO A 577 -6.65 -20.87 21.62
N GLY A 578 -7.32 -21.16 22.73
CA GLY A 578 -7.90 -20.13 23.61
C GLY A 578 -6.82 -19.31 24.35
N GLY A 579 -7.24 -18.27 25.05
CA GLY A 579 -6.36 -17.50 25.94
C GLY A 579 -6.14 -16.06 25.50
N SER A 580 -5.14 -15.40 26.14
CA SER A 580 -4.80 -14.01 25.86
C SER A 580 -4.20 -13.83 24.46
N VAL A 581 -4.42 -12.66 23.87
CA VAL A 581 -3.82 -12.26 22.58
C VAL A 581 -2.61 -11.34 22.76
N ALA A 582 -2.34 -10.87 23.99
CA ALA A 582 -1.19 -10.03 24.26
C ALA A 582 -0.72 -10.20 25.72
N GLU A 583 0.59 -10.38 25.90
CA GLU A 583 1.26 -10.39 27.19
C GLU A 583 2.62 -9.68 27.08
N PRO A 584 2.65 -8.34 27.05
CA PRO A 584 3.88 -7.58 26.84
C PRO A 584 4.71 -7.48 28.13
N LYS A 585 4.99 -8.60 28.79
CA LYS A 585 5.77 -8.67 30.04
C LYS A 585 7.24 -8.94 29.74
N MET A 586 8.10 -7.97 30.01
CA MET A 586 9.55 -8.08 29.84
C MET A 586 10.17 -9.00 30.90
N LYS A 587 11.37 -9.51 30.64
CA LYS A 587 12.15 -10.37 31.53
C LYS A 587 12.34 -9.78 32.93
N ASN A 588 12.40 -8.45 33.07
CA ASN A 588 12.49 -7.74 34.34
C ASN A 588 11.15 -7.63 35.11
N GLY A 589 10.08 -8.28 34.62
CA GLY A 589 8.75 -8.29 35.22
C GLY A 589 7.88 -7.08 34.89
N LYS A 590 8.42 -6.03 34.28
CA LYS A 590 7.66 -4.83 33.88
C LYS A 590 6.90 -5.06 32.58
N LYS A 591 5.74 -4.43 32.43
CA LYS A 591 5.01 -4.44 31.16
C LYS A 591 5.58 -3.40 30.20
N LEU A 592 5.81 -3.78 28.95
CA LEU A 592 6.15 -2.85 27.88
C LEU A 592 4.94 -1.95 27.59
N LYS A 593 5.15 -0.65 27.70
CA LYS A 593 4.18 0.41 27.35
C LYS A 593 4.76 1.30 26.26
N ALA A 594 3.96 2.19 25.72
CA ALA A 594 4.34 3.08 24.63
C ALA A 594 5.65 3.87 24.83
N PHE A 595 6.04 4.14 26.09
CA PHE A 595 7.24 4.90 26.45
C PHE A 595 8.22 4.11 27.31
N SER A 596 8.10 2.79 27.39
CA SER A 596 9.02 1.95 28.15
C SER A 596 10.39 1.93 27.49
N ALA A 597 11.43 1.94 28.32
CA ALA A 597 12.78 1.56 27.92
C ALA A 597 12.85 0.04 27.77
N ILE A 598 13.64 -0.42 26.82
CA ILE A 598 13.96 -1.83 26.61
C ILE A 598 15.40 -2.05 27.10
N PRO A 599 15.73 -3.19 27.72
CA PRO A 599 17.09 -3.49 28.16
C PRO A 599 18.12 -3.32 27.03
N GLU A 600 19.37 -3.04 27.39
CA GLU A 600 20.49 -3.07 26.46
C GLU A 600 20.65 -4.45 25.85
N GLY A 601 20.89 -4.50 24.53
CA GLY A 601 21.06 -5.72 23.78
C GLY A 601 20.84 -5.54 22.28
N GLU A 602 21.06 -6.58 21.54
CA GLU A 602 20.84 -6.63 20.10
C GLU A 602 20.20 -7.95 19.70
N ALA A 603 19.46 -7.94 18.59
CA ALA A 603 18.85 -9.13 18.01
C ALA A 603 18.75 -9.01 16.49
N ILE A 604 18.93 -10.16 15.83
CA ILE A 604 18.67 -10.32 14.39
C ILE A 604 17.56 -11.35 14.23
N ARG A 605 16.46 -10.96 13.57
CA ARG A 605 15.34 -11.84 13.27
C ARG A 605 15.00 -11.79 11.80
N CYS A 606 14.89 -12.97 11.21
CA CYS A 606 14.53 -13.16 9.81
C CYS A 606 13.18 -13.90 9.70
N VAL A 607 12.32 -13.39 8.82
CA VAL A 607 10.99 -13.92 8.54
C VAL A 607 10.78 -14.02 7.02
N GLU A 608 9.81 -14.80 6.57
CA GLU A 608 9.48 -14.94 5.16
C GLU A 608 8.37 -13.96 4.75
N SER A 609 8.71 -12.95 3.96
CA SER A 609 7.73 -12.11 3.29
C SER A 609 7.21 -12.75 1.99
N ALA A 610 6.23 -12.13 1.32
CA ALA A 610 5.77 -12.59 0.01
C ALA A 610 6.87 -12.57 -1.09
N ARG A 611 7.96 -11.83 -0.84
CA ARG A 611 9.12 -11.67 -1.74
C ARG A 611 10.31 -12.50 -1.34
N GLY A 612 10.30 -13.10 -0.14
CA GLY A 612 11.39 -13.89 0.40
C GLY A 612 11.85 -13.43 1.77
N GLU A 613 13.05 -13.86 2.14
CA GLU A 613 13.67 -13.58 3.42
C GLU A 613 13.81 -12.08 3.69
N LEU A 614 13.27 -11.66 4.82
CA LEU A 614 13.29 -10.30 5.35
C LEU A 614 13.94 -10.34 6.74
N CYS A 615 14.99 -9.56 6.98
CA CYS A 615 15.69 -9.54 8.26
C CYS A 615 15.66 -8.16 8.92
N PHE A 616 15.44 -8.15 10.22
CA PHE A 616 15.59 -7.00 11.09
C PHE A 616 16.77 -7.20 12.05
N HIS A 617 17.67 -6.22 12.10
CA HIS A 617 18.69 -6.11 13.13
C HIS A 617 18.36 -4.88 13.98
N ALA A 618 18.02 -5.10 15.24
CA ALA A 618 17.67 -4.07 16.20
C ALA A 618 18.71 -4.01 17.33
N VAL A 619 19.10 -2.79 17.72
CA VAL A 619 20.06 -2.52 18.79
C VAL A 619 19.44 -1.58 19.81
N SER A 620 19.48 -1.95 21.09
CA SER A 620 19.04 -1.15 22.23
C SER A 620 20.24 -0.77 23.12
N ASP A 621 20.32 0.51 23.47
CA ASP A 621 21.24 1.06 24.45
C ASP A 621 20.62 1.17 25.87
N GLY A 622 19.49 0.50 26.10
CA GLY A 622 18.73 0.64 27.34
C GLY A 622 17.70 1.77 27.31
N GLY A 623 17.56 2.48 26.19
CA GLY A 623 16.68 3.61 26.00
C GLY A 623 15.23 3.26 25.65
N LYS A 624 14.38 4.30 25.59
CA LYS A 624 12.99 4.19 25.12
C LYS A 624 12.85 4.16 23.60
N ASN A 625 13.91 4.52 22.89
CA ASN A 625 14.02 4.49 21.44
C ASN A 625 15.10 3.49 21.04
N PRO A 626 15.06 2.88 19.85
CA PRO A 626 16.18 2.10 19.35
C PRO A 626 17.45 2.97 19.17
N TYR A 627 18.61 2.41 19.50
CA TYR A 627 19.89 2.98 19.06
C TYR A 627 20.04 2.85 17.55
N ARG A 628 19.70 1.66 17.02
CA ARG A 628 19.74 1.39 15.57
C ARG A 628 18.70 0.33 15.20
N VAL A 629 18.07 0.51 14.06
CA VAL A 629 17.33 -0.54 13.37
C VAL A 629 17.79 -0.61 11.93
N LYS A 630 18.27 -1.78 11.51
CA LYS A 630 18.68 -2.09 10.15
C LYS A 630 17.70 -3.07 9.55
N VAL A 631 17.33 -2.87 8.28
CA VAL A 631 16.42 -3.76 7.56
C VAL A 631 17.09 -4.25 6.29
N ARG A 632 17.13 -5.57 6.12
CA ARG A 632 17.45 -6.20 4.84
C ARG A 632 16.15 -6.66 4.21
N GLY A 633 15.69 -5.93 3.21
CA GLY A 633 14.50 -6.28 2.45
C GLY A 633 14.82 -7.28 1.33
N PRO A 634 13.88 -8.14 0.95
CA PRO A 634 14.10 -9.21 -0.04
C PRO A 634 14.27 -8.70 -1.48
N ALA A 635 13.85 -7.47 -1.77
CA ALA A 635 13.95 -6.90 -3.13
C ALA A 635 15.29 -6.19 -3.39
N PHE A 636 16.14 -6.00 -2.37
CA PHE A 636 17.32 -5.16 -2.47
C PHE A 636 18.31 -5.70 -3.51
N GLU A 637 18.76 -6.95 -3.35
CA GLU A 637 19.75 -7.56 -4.23
C GLU A 637 19.16 -7.89 -5.60
N SER A 638 17.93 -8.37 -5.65
CA SER A 638 17.27 -8.77 -6.90
C SER A 638 17.09 -7.60 -7.87
N ILE A 639 16.85 -6.40 -7.36
CA ILE A 639 16.55 -5.23 -8.17
C ILE A 639 17.81 -4.38 -8.43
N LEU A 640 18.62 -4.12 -7.40
CA LEU A 640 19.76 -3.24 -7.57
C LEU A 640 20.96 -3.92 -8.24
N ILE A 641 21.09 -5.23 -8.09
CA ILE A 641 22.26 -5.98 -8.57
C ILE A 641 21.91 -6.88 -9.75
N LEU A 642 20.87 -7.73 -9.63
CA LEU A 642 20.58 -8.74 -10.64
C LEU A 642 19.79 -8.17 -11.83
N LEU A 643 18.79 -7.32 -11.60
CA LEU A 643 17.94 -6.79 -12.69
C LEU A 643 18.71 -6.14 -13.83
N PRO A 644 19.71 -5.25 -13.61
CA PRO A 644 20.51 -4.68 -14.71
C PRO A 644 21.22 -5.73 -15.58
N LYS A 645 21.66 -6.82 -14.96
CA LYS A 645 22.31 -7.94 -15.67
C LYS A 645 21.33 -8.72 -16.53
N LEU A 646 20.10 -8.94 -16.03
CA LEU A 646 19.04 -9.66 -16.76
C LEU A 646 18.50 -8.86 -17.95
N LEU A 647 18.63 -7.54 -17.94
CA LEU A 647 18.15 -6.67 -19.00
C LEU A 647 19.13 -6.52 -20.16
N LYS A 648 20.34 -7.08 -20.05
CA LYS A 648 21.32 -7.02 -21.12
C LYS A 648 20.95 -7.93 -22.29
N ASN A 649 20.94 -7.38 -23.51
CA ASN A 649 20.59 -8.04 -24.77
C ASN A 649 19.15 -8.56 -24.86
N VAL A 650 18.20 -7.99 -24.11
CA VAL A 650 16.78 -8.28 -24.22
C VAL A 650 16.05 -7.27 -25.11
N ASN A 651 14.88 -7.64 -25.62
CA ASN A 651 14.01 -6.68 -26.31
C ASN A 651 13.41 -5.69 -25.29
N ILE A 652 13.31 -4.43 -25.65
CA ILE A 652 12.77 -3.39 -24.75
C ILE A 652 11.34 -3.69 -24.29
N ALA A 653 10.53 -4.39 -25.09
CA ALA A 653 9.18 -4.81 -24.72
C ALA A 653 9.16 -5.87 -23.61
N ASP A 654 10.28 -6.57 -23.35
CA ASP A 654 10.39 -7.57 -22.27
C ASP A 654 10.82 -6.94 -20.92
N VAL A 655 11.32 -5.70 -20.95
CA VAL A 655 11.76 -4.99 -19.74
C VAL A 655 10.67 -4.94 -18.67
N PRO A 656 9.41 -4.53 -18.93
CA PRO A 656 8.35 -4.55 -17.93
C PRO A 656 8.02 -5.95 -17.41
N VAL A 657 8.10 -6.98 -18.27
CA VAL A 657 7.83 -8.38 -17.90
C VAL A 657 8.90 -8.89 -16.94
N ILE A 658 10.17 -8.69 -17.25
CA ILE A 658 11.30 -9.07 -16.38
C ILE A 658 11.17 -8.34 -15.05
N TYR A 659 10.99 -7.01 -15.08
CA TYR A 659 10.87 -6.16 -13.91
C TYR A 659 9.76 -6.62 -12.94
N TRP A 660 8.54 -6.81 -13.42
CA TRP A 660 7.43 -7.24 -12.56
C TRP A 660 7.56 -8.71 -12.13
N SER A 661 8.20 -9.57 -12.91
CA SER A 661 8.45 -10.96 -12.50
C SER A 661 9.37 -11.06 -11.28
N MET A 662 10.27 -10.09 -11.10
CA MET A 662 11.13 -9.99 -9.92
C MET A 662 10.38 -9.49 -8.67
N ASP A 663 9.13 -9.05 -8.83
CA ASP A 663 8.27 -8.51 -7.77
C ASP A 663 8.91 -7.32 -7.03
N ASN A 664 9.22 -6.29 -7.78
CA ASN A 664 9.89 -5.12 -7.24
C ASN A 664 9.04 -4.36 -6.20
N ALA A 665 9.68 -3.96 -5.11
CA ALA A 665 9.15 -3.06 -4.09
C ALA A 665 10.09 -1.87 -3.90
N PRO A 666 10.01 -0.81 -4.73
CA PRO A 666 11.00 0.29 -4.69
C PRO A 666 11.12 0.96 -3.32
N ALA A 667 10.03 0.99 -2.56
CA ALA A 667 10.02 1.55 -1.22
C ALA A 667 10.87 0.77 -0.20
N ASP A 668 11.13 -0.51 -0.46
CA ASP A 668 11.94 -1.40 0.37
C ASP A 668 13.44 -1.19 0.11
N HIS A 669 13.86 -1.21 -1.16
CA HIS A 669 15.29 -1.07 -1.48
C HIS A 669 15.80 0.39 -1.45
N ASP A 670 14.95 1.40 -1.59
CA ASP A 670 15.34 2.82 -1.49
C ASP A 670 15.54 3.30 -0.04
N ARG A 671 15.08 2.56 0.99
CA ARG A 671 15.22 2.78 2.44
C ARG A 671 14.71 4.09 3.04
#